data_fed4c2f5e393f276b14d0ff08e998e62
#
_entry.id   fed4c2f5e393f276b14d0ff08e998e62
#
_cell.length_a   1.000
_cell.length_b   1.000
_cell.length_c   1.000
_cell.angle_alpha   90.00
_cell.angle_beta   90.00
_cell.angle_gamma   90.00
#
_symmetry.space_group_name_H-M   'P 1'
#
loop_
_entity.id
_entity.type
_entity.pdbx_description
1 polymer ?
#
loop_
_entity_poly.entity_id
_entity_poly.type
_entity_poly.pdbx_seq_one_letter_code
_entity_poly.pdbx_strand_id
1 'polypeptide(L)'
;MLQDIRLKTDGTKQNQFLGDLFEGFLNRGIKQSEGQFFTPMPIVRFIVSSLPLEHIIRDNEDIPWAIDYACGAGHFLTEYAVRIKEFVEKYRKDIPLEEYYARITGIEKEYRLSKVSKVSAFMYGQDDINIVYADALVKHPDVHDGKYEVLVANPPYAVSGFLDTLTDEQRKHYSLYNANVNTDKNNVIEAFFIERAAQLMKTGGVAGIILPVSMLNRNGMHAHAREIILKNFDIVALAEFGSGTFGQTGTNTVTMFLRRKETNTPDYEHYKYRVDSWFAQRNETNAVYKDEYLLDCYCKHCDYKLEDYKAFIGGSINDSFLNTETVQAYYVSFFGNQRNAMKDVSDEAKTIRNKYLSRANTKAYKALPLLEQNKIKEQAFLDFVTAIEKEKVYYYVLAYTVSQPVLLIKTPTTTAGIKTFLGYGWSGSKGNEGIQYLNVGKSKTDEDSEDEEEDDTMNQIRGIGGIQTPLFNPSNLADDDKINTLIRKNFMGENIMIPSDLAEYVSKAKLVDMIDFSRTAFNKEFKTSVSSVEKFDSKFPLVKLGSLINGTPQYGANQKAVEGNPLMDYRYIRITDINEDGTLNDDWKTVAEVEKQYILKEGDVLFARSGATAGKAFYYKNEYGKALYAGYLIRFRFDESKVIPLFVYNLLCSKEYNDWVEKTKGGTARQNINSQQYCSFEIPLPPMDIQKKIVEECEKVNNRMVELLQQIQYNEERKLHLFEDAQSKANRALRLDSAVFNISIGRRVLKKEVVDTGRFDIYSANVFESFGKSEHSVLNDFSQPSVLWGIDGDWMVNFIGKDQLFCPTDHCGVIRVLNENEVLSRYLVYPLQKEGEKQRFSRANRASTERIRSLIIQVPSIEVQKEVVEKLSKIDEEISKAKQYVANASSAKQAILDKYLK
;
A
#
# COMPACT_ATOMS: atom_id res chain seq x y z
N MET A 1 -52.98 -3.69 -10.09
CA MET A 1 -51.56 -3.64 -10.48
C MET A 1 -50.62 -3.31 -9.31
N LEU A 2 -51.00 -2.51 -8.32
CA LEU A 2 -50.12 -2.28 -7.12
C LEU A 2 -50.37 -3.27 -5.96
N GLN A 3 -51.49 -4.02 -5.98
CA GLN A 3 -51.82 -5.00 -4.95
C GLN A 3 -51.02 -6.32 -5.00
N ASP A 4 -50.37 -6.62 -6.13
CA ASP A 4 -49.61 -7.84 -6.33
C ASP A 4 -48.09 -7.65 -6.12
N ILE A 5 -47.64 -6.43 -5.85
CA ILE A 5 -46.22 -6.17 -5.51
C ILE A 5 -46.06 -6.46 -4.02
N ARG A 6 -45.44 -7.58 -3.70
CA ARG A 6 -44.98 -7.86 -2.32
C ARG A 6 -43.87 -6.84 -1.98
N LEU A 7 -44.27 -5.82 -1.19
CA LEU A 7 -43.36 -4.78 -0.70
C LEU A 7 -42.39 -5.30 0.40
N LYS A 8 -42.72 -6.42 1.04
CA LYS A 8 -41.88 -7.08 2.00
C LYS A 8 -41.14 -8.26 1.33
N THR A 9 -39.82 -8.27 1.32
CA THR A 9 -39.00 -9.37 0.84
C THR A 9 -38.65 -10.31 2.00
N ASP A 10 -38.71 -11.62 1.77
CA ASP A 10 -38.08 -12.58 2.70
C ASP A 10 -36.58 -12.23 2.81
N GLY A 11 -36.10 -12.00 4.02
CA GLY A 11 -34.75 -11.48 4.30
C GLY A 11 -33.58 -12.28 3.71
N THR A 12 -33.83 -13.41 3.03
CA THR A 12 -32.84 -14.25 2.35
C THR A 12 -32.45 -13.73 0.96
N LYS A 13 -33.23 -12.83 0.35
CA LYS A 13 -32.96 -12.23 -0.98
C LYS A 13 -32.89 -10.71 -0.87
N GLN A 14 -31.95 -10.21 -0.07
CA GLN A 14 -31.68 -8.79 0.01
C GLN A 14 -31.05 -8.28 -1.27
N ASN A 15 -31.84 -7.59 -2.05
CA ASN A 15 -31.36 -6.84 -3.19
C ASN A 15 -30.99 -5.43 -2.73
N GLN A 16 -29.76 -5.05 -3.01
CA GLN A 16 -29.22 -3.69 -2.83
C GLN A 16 -30.02 -2.63 -3.63
N PHE A 17 -30.93 -3.06 -4.46
CA PHE A 17 -31.69 -2.28 -5.44
C PHE A 17 -32.26 -0.97 -4.89
N LEU A 18 -32.80 -0.95 -3.68
CA LEU A 18 -33.36 0.27 -3.10
C LEU A 18 -32.30 1.28 -2.68
N GLY A 19 -31.21 0.80 -2.07
CA GLY A 19 -30.08 1.66 -1.72
C GLY A 19 -29.49 2.31 -2.97
N ASP A 20 -29.24 1.51 -3.99
CA ASP A 20 -28.66 1.97 -5.26
C ASP A 20 -29.61 2.89 -6.03
N LEU A 21 -30.92 2.59 -6.03
CA LEU A 21 -31.96 3.43 -6.63
C LEU A 21 -31.99 4.82 -5.99
N PHE A 22 -32.02 4.88 -4.66
CA PHE A 22 -32.03 6.14 -3.92
C PHE A 22 -30.70 6.88 -4.00
N GLU A 23 -29.56 6.16 -4.06
CA GLU A 23 -28.26 6.76 -4.33
C GLU A 23 -28.22 7.48 -5.68
N GLY A 24 -28.84 6.89 -6.69
CA GLY A 24 -28.97 7.50 -8.02
C GLY A 24 -29.74 8.81 -8.02
N PHE A 25 -30.73 8.99 -7.12
CA PHE A 25 -31.54 10.20 -7.02
C PHE A 25 -30.86 11.35 -6.26
N LEU A 26 -29.79 11.10 -5.48
CA LEU A 26 -29.07 12.15 -4.78
C LEU A 26 -28.14 12.93 -5.72
N ASN A 27 -28.35 14.24 -5.78
CA ASN A 27 -27.59 15.12 -6.67
C ASN A 27 -26.09 15.10 -6.32
N ARG A 28 -25.19 14.93 -7.31
CA ARG A 28 -23.72 14.85 -7.12
C ARG A 28 -23.13 16.02 -6.31
N GLY A 29 -23.72 17.22 -6.42
CA GLY A 29 -23.28 18.41 -5.69
C GLY A 29 -23.50 18.34 -4.17
N ILE A 30 -24.58 17.69 -3.72
CA ILE A 30 -24.90 17.52 -2.29
C ILE A 30 -23.97 16.44 -1.66
N LYS A 31 -23.67 15.38 -2.41
CA LYS A 31 -22.76 14.32 -1.97
C LYS A 31 -21.34 14.83 -1.61
N GLN A 32 -20.82 15.80 -2.35
CA GLN A 32 -19.47 16.35 -2.13
C GLN A 32 -19.38 17.37 -1.00
N SER A 33 -20.42 18.17 -0.78
CA SER A 33 -20.40 19.25 0.22
C SER A 33 -20.52 18.75 1.67
N GLU A 34 -21.12 17.58 1.88
CA GLU A 34 -21.37 17.03 3.23
C GLU A 34 -20.51 15.81 3.59
N GLY A 35 -19.53 15.43 2.74
CA GLY A 35 -18.62 14.30 3.01
C GLY A 35 -19.34 12.94 3.09
N GLN A 36 -20.50 12.81 2.45
CA GLN A 36 -21.31 11.59 2.48
C GLN A 36 -20.84 10.59 1.42
N PHE A 37 -20.50 9.37 1.86
CA PHE A 37 -20.13 8.24 1.01
C PHE A 37 -20.96 7.02 1.40
N PHE A 38 -21.63 6.44 0.41
CA PHE A 38 -22.35 5.19 0.63
C PHE A 38 -21.39 4.01 0.70
N THR A 39 -21.62 3.14 1.69
CA THR A 39 -20.79 1.96 1.87
C THR A 39 -21.31 0.82 1.01
N PRO A 40 -20.51 0.26 0.09
CA PRO A 40 -20.90 -0.88 -0.73
C PRO A 40 -21.29 -2.08 0.12
N MET A 41 -22.38 -2.78 -0.27
CA MET A 41 -22.89 -3.91 0.51
C MET A 41 -21.87 -5.02 0.78
N PRO A 42 -20.92 -5.36 -0.10
CA PRO A 42 -19.86 -6.31 0.25
C PRO A 42 -19.02 -5.87 1.45
N ILE A 43 -18.73 -4.57 1.57
CA ILE A 43 -17.98 -4.00 2.71
C ILE A 43 -18.84 -4.00 3.98
N VAL A 44 -20.14 -3.63 3.87
CA VAL A 44 -21.08 -3.72 4.99
C VAL A 44 -21.14 -5.15 5.52
N ARG A 45 -21.32 -6.14 4.63
CA ARG A 45 -21.40 -7.56 4.98
C ARG A 45 -20.08 -8.06 5.61
N PHE A 46 -18.95 -7.67 5.05
CA PHE A 46 -17.64 -7.98 5.62
C PHE A 46 -17.54 -7.48 7.06
N ILE A 47 -17.85 -6.21 7.30
CA ILE A 47 -17.74 -5.59 8.62
C ILE A 47 -18.67 -6.26 9.63
N VAL A 48 -19.95 -6.39 9.29
CA VAL A 48 -20.96 -6.98 10.19
C VAL A 48 -20.63 -8.45 10.49
N SER A 49 -20.23 -9.24 9.49
CA SER A 49 -19.87 -10.65 9.67
C SER A 49 -18.53 -10.87 10.40
N SER A 50 -17.70 -9.84 10.49
CA SER A 50 -16.44 -9.87 11.28
C SER A 50 -16.67 -9.71 12.79
N LEU A 51 -17.83 -9.22 13.19
CA LEU A 51 -18.16 -9.05 14.62
C LEU A 51 -18.62 -10.38 15.25
N PRO A 52 -18.37 -10.61 16.54
CA PRO A 52 -18.72 -11.84 17.25
C PRO A 52 -20.23 -11.90 17.64
N LEU A 53 -21.13 -11.65 16.67
CA LEU A 53 -22.57 -11.48 16.90
C LEU A 53 -23.22 -12.76 17.46
N GLU A 54 -22.79 -13.94 17.02
CA GLU A 54 -23.29 -15.21 17.53
C GLU A 54 -23.06 -15.33 19.03
N HIS A 55 -21.86 -14.97 19.52
CA HIS A 55 -21.54 -14.97 20.94
C HIS A 55 -22.36 -13.93 21.72
N ILE A 56 -22.47 -12.73 21.17
CA ILE A 56 -23.25 -11.65 21.80
C ILE A 56 -24.70 -12.06 21.97
N ILE A 57 -25.32 -12.68 20.97
CA ILE A 57 -26.74 -13.13 21.07
C ILE A 57 -26.90 -14.34 21.97
N ARG A 58 -25.95 -15.31 21.94
CA ARG A 58 -26.05 -16.53 22.71
C ARG A 58 -25.77 -16.33 24.20
N ASP A 59 -24.75 -15.53 24.54
CA ASP A 59 -24.14 -15.49 25.86
C ASP A 59 -24.68 -14.33 26.73
N ASN A 60 -25.30 -13.31 26.11
CA ASN A 60 -25.93 -12.23 26.87
C ASN A 60 -27.30 -12.66 27.41
N GLU A 61 -27.56 -12.37 28.70
CA GLU A 61 -28.88 -12.54 29.30
C GLU A 61 -29.88 -11.51 28.76
N ASP A 62 -29.44 -10.26 28.66
CA ASP A 62 -30.22 -9.13 28.13
C ASP A 62 -30.11 -9.04 26.60
N ILE A 63 -31.14 -8.45 25.97
CA ILE A 63 -31.10 -8.14 24.54
C ILE A 63 -30.04 -7.06 24.27
N PRO A 64 -29.04 -7.32 23.40
CA PRO A 64 -27.99 -6.37 23.11
C PRO A 64 -28.50 -5.16 22.31
N TRP A 65 -27.99 -3.97 22.67
CA TRP A 65 -28.24 -2.75 21.92
C TRP A 65 -27.23 -2.60 20.79
N ALA A 66 -27.70 -2.19 19.62
CA ALA A 66 -26.84 -1.90 18.46
C ALA A 66 -27.10 -0.48 17.95
N ILE A 67 -26.05 0.16 17.42
CA ILE A 67 -26.16 1.52 16.86
C ILE A 67 -25.31 1.69 15.59
N ASP A 68 -25.90 2.41 14.63
CA ASP A 68 -25.18 3.12 13.58
C ASP A 68 -25.47 4.63 13.74
N TYR A 69 -24.48 5.38 14.18
CA TYR A 69 -24.62 6.82 14.46
C TYR A 69 -24.48 7.71 13.22
N ALA A 70 -24.31 7.14 12.03
CA ALA A 70 -24.26 7.83 10.73
C ALA A 70 -24.91 6.95 9.66
N CYS A 71 -26.16 6.54 9.90
CA CYS A 71 -26.75 5.37 9.25
C CYS A 71 -27.08 5.57 7.76
N GLY A 72 -27.09 6.79 7.26
CA GLY A 72 -27.38 7.06 5.85
C GLY A 72 -28.66 6.39 5.39
N ALA A 73 -28.57 5.49 4.40
CA ALA A 73 -29.68 4.68 3.89
C ALA A 73 -30.00 3.44 4.74
N GLY A 74 -29.25 3.19 5.83
CA GLY A 74 -29.50 2.11 6.78
C GLY A 74 -28.87 0.76 6.43
N HIS A 75 -27.90 0.70 5.56
CA HIS A 75 -27.27 -0.56 5.08
C HIS A 75 -26.68 -1.39 6.23
N PHE A 76 -25.96 -0.76 7.16
CA PHE A 76 -25.41 -1.47 8.33
C PHE A 76 -26.49 -2.01 9.25
N LEU A 77 -27.54 -1.22 9.50
CA LEU A 77 -28.65 -1.62 10.37
C LEU A 77 -29.39 -2.84 9.79
N THR A 78 -29.66 -2.79 8.50
CA THR A 78 -30.36 -3.85 7.78
C THR A 78 -29.54 -5.14 7.74
N GLU A 79 -28.25 -5.08 7.41
CA GLU A 79 -27.36 -6.27 7.40
C GLU A 79 -27.18 -6.82 8.82
N TYR A 80 -27.05 -5.97 9.86
CA TYR A 80 -27.01 -6.40 11.25
C TYR A 80 -28.30 -7.14 11.65
N ALA A 81 -29.47 -6.58 11.35
CA ALA A 81 -30.74 -7.19 11.66
C ALA A 81 -30.92 -8.57 10.98
N VAL A 82 -30.43 -8.71 9.74
CA VAL A 82 -30.43 -10.01 9.04
C VAL A 82 -29.51 -11.02 9.74
N ARG A 83 -28.31 -10.60 10.14
CA ARG A 83 -27.35 -11.51 10.78
C ARG A 83 -27.83 -11.98 12.15
N ILE A 84 -28.36 -11.10 12.98
CA ILE A 84 -28.85 -11.49 14.31
C ILE A 84 -30.08 -12.40 14.23
N LYS A 85 -30.94 -12.27 13.23
CA LYS A 85 -32.11 -13.14 13.03
C LYS A 85 -31.73 -14.63 13.08
N GLU A 86 -30.68 -15.04 12.36
CA GLU A 86 -30.21 -16.43 12.33
C GLU A 86 -29.81 -16.93 13.73
N PHE A 87 -29.16 -16.06 14.52
CA PHE A 87 -28.70 -16.40 15.87
C PHE A 87 -29.82 -16.38 16.90
N VAL A 88 -30.75 -15.42 16.80
CA VAL A 88 -31.96 -15.37 17.67
C VAL A 88 -32.82 -16.60 17.44
N GLU A 89 -33.11 -16.96 16.19
CA GLU A 89 -33.88 -18.15 15.83
C GLU A 89 -33.20 -19.45 16.28
N LYS A 90 -31.85 -19.45 16.38
CA LYS A 90 -31.09 -20.64 16.83
C LYS A 90 -31.02 -20.72 18.36
N TYR A 91 -30.76 -19.64 19.07
CA TYR A 91 -30.38 -19.66 20.47
C TYR A 91 -31.39 -19.02 21.44
N ARG A 92 -32.23 -18.09 20.94
CA ARG A 92 -33.13 -17.26 21.78
C ARG A 92 -34.56 -17.26 21.27
N LYS A 93 -35.09 -18.45 21.02
CA LYS A 93 -36.50 -18.63 20.55
C LYS A 93 -37.56 -18.18 21.54
N ASP A 94 -37.19 -17.97 22.78
CA ASP A 94 -38.03 -17.52 23.90
C ASP A 94 -38.36 -16.02 23.80
N ILE A 95 -37.62 -15.24 22.99
CA ILE A 95 -37.80 -13.81 22.84
C ILE A 95 -38.19 -13.49 21.37
N PRO A 96 -39.27 -12.73 21.14
CA PRO A 96 -39.66 -12.30 19.81
C PRO A 96 -38.55 -11.50 19.12
N LEU A 97 -38.37 -11.71 17.82
CA LEU A 97 -37.34 -11.05 17.03
C LEU A 97 -37.53 -9.52 16.98
N GLU A 98 -38.76 -9.05 17.05
CA GLU A 98 -39.15 -7.64 17.07
C GLU A 98 -38.55 -6.91 18.27
N GLU A 99 -38.41 -7.59 19.42
CA GLU A 99 -37.77 -7.00 20.60
C GLU A 99 -36.26 -6.73 20.38
N TYR A 100 -35.60 -7.58 19.58
CA TYR A 100 -34.22 -7.35 19.17
C TYR A 100 -34.14 -6.18 18.19
N TYR A 101 -35.06 -6.08 17.23
CA TYR A 101 -35.12 -4.96 16.30
C TYR A 101 -35.37 -3.61 17.01
N ALA A 102 -36.18 -3.60 18.03
CA ALA A 102 -36.44 -2.41 18.86
C ALA A 102 -35.18 -1.91 19.63
N ARG A 103 -34.12 -2.73 19.74
CA ARG A 103 -32.83 -2.34 20.34
C ARG A 103 -31.79 -1.87 19.31
N ILE A 104 -32.17 -1.82 18.03
CA ILE A 104 -31.30 -1.29 16.96
C ILE A 104 -31.65 0.19 16.77
N THR A 105 -30.61 1.04 16.85
CA THR A 105 -30.74 2.49 16.70
C THR A 105 -29.93 2.97 15.50
N GLY A 106 -30.55 3.77 14.63
CA GLY A 106 -29.84 4.51 13.58
C GLY A 106 -29.95 6.01 13.83
N ILE A 107 -28.87 6.77 13.68
CA ILE A 107 -28.92 8.23 13.72
C ILE A 107 -28.54 8.77 12.35
N GLU A 108 -29.36 9.67 11.79
CA GLU A 108 -29.09 10.35 10.52
C GLU A 108 -29.47 11.84 10.63
N LYS A 109 -28.53 12.72 10.24
CA LYS A 109 -28.69 14.18 10.28
C LYS A 109 -29.43 14.72 9.06
N GLU A 110 -29.36 14.03 7.91
CA GLU A 110 -30.03 14.43 6.68
C GLU A 110 -31.46 13.84 6.66
N TYR A 111 -32.44 14.72 6.55
CA TYR A 111 -33.87 14.34 6.64
C TYR A 111 -34.29 13.30 5.60
N ARG A 112 -33.84 13.44 4.36
CA ARG A 112 -34.25 12.54 3.27
C ARG A 112 -33.69 11.14 3.49
N LEU A 113 -32.39 11.04 3.87
CA LEU A 113 -31.74 9.78 4.17
C LEU A 113 -32.35 9.07 5.38
N SER A 114 -32.76 9.82 6.43
CA SER A 114 -33.45 9.22 7.57
C SER A 114 -34.79 8.59 7.17
N LYS A 115 -35.48 9.19 6.17
CA LYS A 115 -36.72 8.60 5.59
C LYS A 115 -36.44 7.38 4.73
N VAL A 116 -35.34 7.42 3.93
CA VAL A 116 -34.91 6.27 3.13
C VAL A 116 -34.58 5.10 4.05
N SER A 117 -33.84 5.34 5.14
CA SER A 117 -33.52 4.31 6.13
C SER A 117 -34.76 3.67 6.76
N LYS A 118 -35.78 4.47 7.12
CA LYS A 118 -37.09 3.98 7.63
C LYS A 118 -37.82 3.13 6.59
N VAL A 119 -37.88 3.59 5.34
CA VAL A 119 -38.50 2.83 4.24
C VAL A 119 -37.76 1.53 3.99
N SER A 120 -36.42 1.55 4.00
CA SER A 120 -35.59 0.37 3.86
C SER A 120 -35.87 -0.65 4.95
N ALA A 121 -35.86 -0.25 6.23
CA ALA A 121 -36.21 -1.13 7.36
C ALA A 121 -37.63 -1.75 7.19
N PHE A 122 -38.61 -0.95 6.84
CA PHE A 122 -39.97 -1.42 6.54
C PHE A 122 -40.01 -2.49 5.44
N MET A 123 -39.34 -2.24 4.33
CA MET A 123 -39.34 -3.17 3.19
C MET A 123 -38.68 -4.52 3.50
N TYR A 124 -37.73 -4.54 4.42
CA TYR A 124 -37.10 -5.77 4.88
C TYR A 124 -37.80 -6.44 6.09
N GLY A 125 -38.98 -5.93 6.48
CA GLY A 125 -39.72 -6.46 7.65
C GLY A 125 -39.03 -6.21 8.99
N GLN A 126 -38.31 -5.10 9.09
CA GLN A 126 -37.53 -4.66 10.26
C GLN A 126 -38.09 -3.33 10.80
N ASP A 127 -39.41 -3.23 10.87
CA ASP A 127 -40.18 -2.00 11.15
C ASP A 127 -39.86 -1.40 12.54
N ASP A 128 -39.43 -2.25 13.46
CA ASP A 128 -39.14 -1.88 14.87
C ASP A 128 -37.81 -1.19 15.07
N ILE A 129 -36.93 -1.13 14.02
CA ILE A 129 -35.67 -0.39 14.10
C ILE A 129 -35.93 1.09 14.37
N ASN A 130 -35.30 1.64 15.40
CA ASN A 130 -35.41 3.04 15.78
C ASN A 130 -34.48 3.93 14.92
N ILE A 131 -35.04 4.69 13.98
CA ILE A 131 -34.30 5.68 13.18
C ILE A 131 -34.56 7.08 13.70
N VAL A 132 -33.53 7.68 14.31
CA VAL A 132 -33.55 9.00 14.92
C VAL A 132 -33.04 10.05 13.91
N TYR A 133 -33.86 11.04 13.62
CA TYR A 133 -33.46 12.21 12.83
C TYR A 133 -32.79 13.22 13.76
N ALA A 134 -31.48 13.19 13.89
CA ALA A 134 -30.68 14.04 14.77
C ALA A 134 -29.23 14.16 14.30
N ASP A 135 -28.51 15.13 14.89
CA ASP A 135 -27.05 15.16 14.82
C ASP A 135 -26.50 14.20 15.88
N ALA A 136 -25.71 13.22 15.46
CA ALA A 136 -25.12 12.20 16.34
C ALA A 136 -24.16 12.76 17.40
N LEU A 137 -23.59 13.95 17.12
CA LEU A 137 -22.71 14.63 18.07
C LEU A 137 -23.46 15.37 19.18
N VAL A 138 -24.80 15.38 19.12
CA VAL A 138 -25.68 16.00 20.12
C VAL A 138 -26.37 14.91 20.94
N LYS A 139 -26.53 15.12 22.26
CA LYS A 139 -27.34 14.21 23.09
C LYS A 139 -28.80 14.24 22.65
N HIS A 140 -29.38 13.05 22.54
CA HIS A 140 -30.78 12.87 22.19
C HIS A 140 -31.46 11.96 23.21
N PRO A 141 -32.73 12.19 23.60
CA PRO A 141 -33.43 11.37 24.59
C PRO A 141 -33.51 9.88 24.26
N ASP A 142 -33.60 9.53 22.96
CA ASP A 142 -33.71 8.14 22.50
C ASP A 142 -32.33 7.48 22.28
N VAL A 143 -31.22 8.19 22.57
CA VAL A 143 -29.86 7.71 22.41
C VAL A 143 -29.15 7.71 23.76
N HIS A 144 -28.76 6.54 24.24
CA HIS A 144 -28.28 6.34 25.59
C HIS A 144 -26.80 6.09 25.65
N ASP A 145 -26.04 6.92 26.39
CA ASP A 145 -24.60 6.73 26.60
C ASP A 145 -24.34 5.43 27.39
N GLY A 146 -23.28 4.69 27.03
CA GLY A 146 -22.83 3.47 27.70
C GLY A 146 -23.75 2.25 27.54
N LYS A 147 -24.64 2.24 26.55
CA LYS A 147 -25.64 1.18 26.37
C LYS A 147 -25.36 0.21 25.22
N TYR A 148 -24.63 0.64 24.19
CA TYR A 148 -24.53 -0.11 22.94
C TYR A 148 -23.41 -1.14 22.99
N GLU A 149 -23.78 -2.41 22.77
CA GLU A 149 -22.82 -3.53 22.67
C GLU A 149 -22.25 -3.65 21.27
N VAL A 150 -22.99 -3.19 20.26
CA VAL A 150 -22.54 -3.23 18.88
C VAL A 150 -22.62 -1.86 18.24
N LEU A 151 -21.54 -1.39 17.65
CA LEU A 151 -21.49 -0.16 16.88
C LEU A 151 -20.88 -0.44 15.52
N VAL A 152 -21.61 -0.12 14.45
CA VAL A 152 -21.13 -0.20 13.06
C VAL A 152 -21.46 1.10 12.35
N ALA A 153 -20.47 1.73 11.72
CA ALA A 153 -20.72 3.02 11.07
C ALA A 153 -19.65 3.40 10.03
N ASN A 154 -20.07 4.24 9.12
CA ASN A 154 -19.19 5.01 8.23
C ASN A 154 -19.50 6.51 8.43
N PRO A 155 -18.92 7.18 9.44
CA PRO A 155 -19.19 8.58 9.74
C PRO A 155 -18.66 9.49 8.62
N PRO A 156 -19.15 10.75 8.54
CA PRO A 156 -18.65 11.72 7.57
C PRO A 156 -17.19 12.12 7.84
N TYR A 157 -16.46 12.49 6.77
CA TYR A 157 -15.05 12.90 6.85
C TYR A 157 -14.85 14.35 6.39
N ALA A 158 -13.92 15.05 7.01
CA ALA A 158 -13.41 16.34 6.62
C ALA A 158 -14.50 17.42 6.41
N VAL A 159 -15.50 17.47 7.26
CA VAL A 159 -16.63 18.43 7.18
C VAL A 159 -16.25 19.72 7.88
N SER A 160 -16.10 20.82 7.11
CA SER A 160 -15.79 22.13 7.66
C SER A 160 -16.99 22.75 8.37
N GLY A 161 -16.75 23.50 9.46
CA GLY A 161 -17.79 24.24 10.19
C GLY A 161 -18.76 23.38 11.01
N PHE A 162 -18.52 22.07 11.15
CA PHE A 162 -19.40 21.19 11.92
C PHE A 162 -19.51 21.62 13.40
N LEU A 163 -18.45 22.18 13.98
CA LEU A 163 -18.45 22.69 15.35
C LEU A 163 -19.36 23.90 15.52
N ASP A 164 -19.58 24.69 14.48
CA ASP A 164 -20.47 25.86 14.58
C ASP A 164 -21.96 25.45 14.64
N THR A 165 -22.28 24.23 14.21
CA THR A 165 -23.64 23.68 14.36
C THR A 165 -23.95 23.24 15.80
N LEU A 166 -22.94 23.16 16.67
CA LEU A 166 -23.07 22.78 18.08
C LEU A 166 -23.08 24.02 18.98
N THR A 167 -23.86 24.01 20.03
CA THR A 167 -23.77 25.03 21.07
C THR A 167 -22.50 24.90 21.91
N ASP A 168 -22.15 25.95 22.66
CA ASP A 168 -20.96 25.89 23.53
C ASP A 168 -21.04 24.78 24.60
N GLU A 169 -22.23 24.52 25.11
CA GLU A 169 -22.46 23.43 26.07
C GLU A 169 -22.25 22.06 25.41
N GLN A 170 -22.76 21.86 24.20
CA GLN A 170 -22.58 20.63 23.43
C GLN A 170 -21.11 20.40 23.06
N ARG A 171 -20.37 21.44 22.64
CA ARG A 171 -18.93 21.36 22.34
C ARG A 171 -18.12 20.91 23.56
N LYS A 172 -18.40 21.49 24.74
CA LYS A 172 -17.72 21.15 26.02
C LYS A 172 -17.92 19.71 26.46
N HIS A 173 -18.88 19.01 25.87
CA HIS A 173 -19.09 17.59 26.12
C HIS A 173 -18.02 16.69 25.52
N TYR A 174 -17.20 17.24 24.62
CA TYR A 174 -16.08 16.56 23.98
C TYR A 174 -14.74 17.04 24.55
N SER A 175 -13.91 16.08 24.99
CA SER A 175 -12.55 16.35 25.48
C SER A 175 -11.65 16.89 24.37
N LEU A 176 -11.96 16.59 23.12
CA LEU A 176 -11.30 17.10 21.92
C LEU A 176 -11.50 18.61 21.73
N TYR A 177 -12.54 19.20 22.34
CA TYR A 177 -12.81 20.62 22.24
C TYR A 177 -12.14 21.39 23.37
N ASN A 178 -11.32 22.38 23.03
CA ASN A 178 -10.73 23.34 23.98
C ASN A 178 -10.73 24.74 23.37
N ALA A 179 -10.40 25.75 24.18
CA ALA A 179 -10.44 27.18 23.80
C ALA A 179 -9.52 27.54 22.60
N ASN A 180 -8.56 26.70 22.25
CA ASN A 180 -7.63 26.93 21.14
C ASN A 180 -8.13 26.30 19.82
N VAL A 181 -9.23 25.56 19.84
CA VAL A 181 -9.81 24.95 18.63
C VAL A 181 -10.55 26.02 17.84
N ASN A 182 -10.10 26.27 16.62
CA ASN A 182 -10.81 27.16 15.69
C ASN A 182 -12.02 26.42 15.11
N THR A 183 -13.23 26.86 15.47
CA THR A 183 -14.49 26.21 15.08
C THR A 183 -14.72 26.29 13.57
N ASP A 184 -14.44 27.44 12.94
CA ASP A 184 -14.68 27.67 11.50
C ASP A 184 -13.75 26.84 10.60
N LYS A 185 -12.50 26.62 11.04
CA LYS A 185 -11.45 25.97 10.25
C LYS A 185 -11.25 24.51 10.57
N ASN A 186 -11.79 24.03 11.70
CA ASN A 186 -11.68 22.62 12.05
C ASN A 186 -12.63 21.80 11.17
N ASN A 187 -12.06 20.82 10.47
CA ASN A 187 -12.80 19.91 9.60
C ASN A 187 -12.63 18.43 10.01
N VAL A 188 -12.05 18.14 11.16
CA VAL A 188 -11.73 16.76 11.60
C VAL A 188 -12.92 16.19 12.39
N ILE A 189 -14.08 16.11 11.77
CA ILE A 189 -15.31 15.61 12.36
C ILE A 189 -15.19 14.13 12.78
N GLU A 190 -14.47 13.33 12.01
CA GLU A 190 -14.24 11.91 12.27
C GLU A 190 -13.58 11.63 13.62
N ALA A 191 -12.77 12.56 14.16
CA ALA A 191 -12.20 12.44 15.50
C ALA A 191 -13.27 12.54 16.59
N PHE A 192 -14.26 13.42 16.42
CA PHE A 192 -15.37 13.57 17.34
C PHE A 192 -16.29 12.35 17.32
N PHE A 193 -16.44 11.70 16.19
CA PHE A 193 -17.18 10.43 16.09
C PHE A 193 -16.47 9.31 16.85
N ILE A 194 -15.14 9.27 16.93
CA ILE A 194 -14.41 8.33 17.80
C ILE A 194 -14.67 8.60 19.28
N GLU A 195 -14.67 9.86 19.71
CA GLU A 195 -15.01 10.21 21.09
C GLU A 195 -16.48 9.87 21.39
N ARG A 196 -17.37 10.11 20.44
CA ARG A 196 -18.78 9.73 20.57
C ARG A 196 -18.99 8.22 20.68
N ALA A 197 -18.22 7.42 19.91
CA ALA A 197 -18.24 5.97 20.07
C ALA A 197 -17.84 5.55 21.49
N ALA A 198 -16.80 6.15 22.06
CA ALA A 198 -16.37 5.87 23.44
C ALA A 198 -17.44 6.22 24.48
N GLN A 199 -18.28 7.26 24.22
CA GLN A 199 -19.40 7.64 25.09
C GLN A 199 -20.59 6.68 24.99
N LEU A 200 -20.91 6.24 23.75
CA LEU A 200 -22.11 5.43 23.47
C LEU A 200 -21.95 3.97 23.85
N MET A 201 -20.73 3.42 23.67
CA MET A 201 -20.51 1.99 23.81
C MET A 201 -20.44 1.54 25.28
N LYS A 202 -21.12 0.43 25.55
CA LYS A 202 -21.00 -0.34 26.79
C LYS A 202 -19.60 -0.96 26.90
N THR A 203 -19.11 -1.18 28.11
CA THR A 203 -17.87 -1.95 28.33
C THR A 203 -17.99 -3.36 27.75
N GLY A 204 -16.92 -3.86 27.13
CA GLY A 204 -16.91 -5.12 26.38
C GLY A 204 -17.57 -5.05 24.99
N GLY A 205 -18.28 -3.96 24.67
CA GLY A 205 -18.92 -3.77 23.38
C GLY A 205 -17.94 -3.75 22.20
N VAL A 206 -18.42 -4.11 21.01
CA VAL A 206 -17.61 -4.27 19.80
C VAL A 206 -18.01 -3.28 18.72
N ALA A 207 -17.04 -2.79 17.97
CA ALA A 207 -17.28 -1.84 16.90
C ALA A 207 -16.55 -2.19 15.62
N GLY A 208 -17.16 -1.81 14.47
CA GLY A 208 -16.55 -1.74 13.16
C GLY A 208 -16.78 -0.36 12.56
N ILE A 209 -15.75 0.51 12.54
CA ILE A 209 -15.87 1.91 12.13
C ILE A 209 -14.96 2.18 10.95
N ILE A 210 -15.52 2.71 9.85
CA ILE A 210 -14.76 3.13 8.69
C ILE A 210 -14.27 4.56 8.93
N LEU A 211 -12.98 4.80 8.73
CA LEU A 211 -12.32 6.10 8.94
C LEU A 211 -11.34 6.39 7.81
N PRO A 212 -10.98 7.65 7.56
CA PRO A 212 -9.91 7.95 6.62
C PRO A 212 -8.55 7.46 7.16
N VAL A 213 -7.64 6.99 6.29
CA VAL A 213 -6.29 6.53 6.69
C VAL A 213 -5.51 7.61 7.45
N SER A 214 -5.84 8.90 7.25
CA SER A 214 -5.28 10.00 8.03
C SER A 214 -5.49 9.85 9.55
N MET A 215 -6.48 9.07 9.99
CA MET A 215 -6.69 8.75 11.40
C MET A 215 -5.50 7.98 12.00
N LEU A 216 -4.77 7.19 11.21
CA LEU A 216 -3.64 6.40 11.68
C LEU A 216 -2.39 7.25 11.95
N ASN A 217 -2.15 8.32 11.18
CA ASN A 217 -0.84 8.97 11.14
C ASN A 217 -0.84 10.50 11.21
N ARG A 218 -1.95 11.20 10.93
CA ARG A 218 -1.98 12.67 10.99
C ARG A 218 -1.83 13.19 12.42
N ASN A 219 -1.26 14.39 12.52
CA ASN A 219 -1.05 15.12 13.76
C ASN A 219 -2.28 15.93 14.18
N GLY A 220 -2.17 16.68 15.29
CA GLY A 220 -3.24 17.55 15.80
C GLY A 220 -4.43 16.73 16.32
N MET A 221 -5.64 17.06 15.90
CA MET A 221 -6.87 16.46 16.38
C MET A 221 -6.90 14.94 16.19
N HIS A 222 -6.30 14.41 15.10
CA HIS A 222 -6.18 12.97 14.87
C HIS A 222 -5.29 12.28 15.92
N ALA A 223 -4.22 12.95 16.39
CA ALA A 223 -3.38 12.41 17.46
C ALA A 223 -4.15 12.30 18.79
N HIS A 224 -4.99 13.29 19.13
CA HIS A 224 -5.86 13.23 20.29
C HIS A 224 -6.94 12.16 20.15
N ALA A 225 -7.49 11.95 18.96
CA ALA A 225 -8.41 10.83 18.72
C ALA A 225 -7.74 9.47 18.97
N ARG A 226 -6.46 9.30 18.56
CA ARG A 226 -5.69 8.08 18.87
C ARG A 226 -5.46 7.89 20.37
N GLU A 227 -5.30 8.97 21.13
CA GLU A 227 -5.26 8.90 22.60
C GLU A 227 -6.56 8.33 23.17
N ILE A 228 -7.71 8.79 22.66
CA ILE A 228 -9.02 8.28 23.06
C ILE A 228 -9.13 6.79 22.71
N ILE A 229 -8.68 6.38 21.52
CA ILE A 229 -8.67 4.97 21.11
C ILE A 229 -7.82 4.16 22.08
N LEU A 230 -6.57 4.53 22.33
CA LEU A 230 -5.64 3.80 23.19
C LEU A 230 -6.13 3.67 24.64
N LYS A 231 -6.82 4.70 25.16
CA LYS A 231 -7.37 4.72 26.51
C LYS A 231 -8.64 3.89 26.65
N ASN A 232 -9.49 3.88 25.63
CA ASN A 232 -10.85 3.36 25.75
C ASN A 232 -11.12 2.06 25.00
N PHE A 233 -10.26 1.69 24.03
CA PHE A 233 -10.49 0.54 23.15
C PHE A 233 -9.26 -0.36 23.03
N ASP A 234 -9.52 -1.65 22.87
CA ASP A 234 -8.57 -2.59 22.32
C ASP A 234 -8.76 -2.63 20.81
N ILE A 235 -7.67 -2.49 20.06
CA ILE A 235 -7.70 -2.59 18.60
C ILE A 235 -7.57 -4.07 18.24
N VAL A 236 -8.63 -4.64 17.66
CA VAL A 236 -8.69 -6.04 17.28
C VAL A 236 -8.16 -6.25 15.87
N ALA A 237 -8.53 -5.36 14.94
CA ALA A 237 -8.02 -5.38 13.58
C ALA A 237 -8.06 -4.00 12.93
N LEU A 238 -7.17 -3.78 11.98
CA LEU A 238 -7.15 -2.63 11.07
C LEU A 238 -7.18 -3.15 9.62
N ALA A 239 -8.27 -2.87 8.91
CA ALA A 239 -8.40 -3.22 7.49
C ALA A 239 -8.28 -1.95 6.63
N GLU A 240 -7.15 -1.81 5.92
CA GLU A 240 -6.92 -0.70 5.01
C GLU A 240 -7.52 -0.99 3.64
N PHE A 241 -8.32 -0.06 3.14
CA PHE A 241 -8.94 -0.11 1.82
C PHE A 241 -8.42 1.01 0.93
N GLY A 242 -7.99 0.63 -0.28
CA GLY A 242 -7.45 1.54 -1.27
C GLY A 242 -8.50 2.45 -1.94
N SER A 243 -8.01 3.40 -2.74
CA SER A 243 -8.85 4.23 -3.60
C SER A 243 -9.67 3.35 -4.56
N GLY A 244 -10.94 3.70 -4.76
CA GLY A 244 -11.86 2.90 -5.59
C GLY A 244 -12.73 1.90 -4.82
N THR A 245 -12.52 1.72 -3.51
CA THR A 245 -13.43 0.93 -2.66
C THR A 245 -14.80 1.59 -2.56
N PHE A 246 -14.86 2.91 -2.42
CA PHE A 246 -16.09 3.70 -2.27
C PHE A 246 -16.42 4.52 -3.54
N GLY A 247 -16.40 3.91 -4.72
CA GLY A 247 -16.66 4.56 -5.99
C GLY A 247 -15.44 5.30 -6.56
N GLN A 248 -15.68 6.40 -7.27
CA GLN A 248 -14.64 7.21 -7.91
C GLN A 248 -13.92 8.16 -6.92
N THR A 249 -13.98 7.89 -5.62
CA THR A 249 -13.31 8.71 -4.61
C THR A 249 -11.86 8.31 -4.46
N GLY A 250 -10.96 9.29 -4.42
CA GLY A 250 -9.52 9.06 -4.19
C GLY A 250 -9.16 8.86 -2.71
N THR A 251 -10.13 8.69 -1.81
CA THR A 251 -9.89 8.58 -0.37
C THR A 251 -9.59 7.15 0.04
N ASN A 252 -8.41 6.93 0.59
CA ASN A 252 -8.07 5.67 1.24
C ASN A 252 -8.67 5.65 2.65
N THR A 253 -9.25 4.52 3.03
CA THR A 253 -9.91 4.34 4.33
C THR A 253 -9.30 3.19 5.11
N VAL A 254 -9.56 3.19 6.41
CA VAL A 254 -9.28 2.08 7.31
C VAL A 254 -10.55 1.73 8.07
N THR A 255 -10.92 0.46 8.08
CA THR A 255 -11.94 -0.03 9.02
C THR A 255 -11.22 -0.45 10.30
N MET A 256 -11.58 0.21 11.40
CA MET A 256 -11.09 -0.14 12.73
C MET A 256 -12.08 -1.08 13.40
N PHE A 257 -11.62 -2.28 13.76
CA PHE A 257 -12.36 -3.22 14.60
C PHE A 257 -11.89 -3.04 16.04
N LEU A 258 -12.79 -2.58 16.88
CA LEU A 258 -12.48 -2.11 18.23
C LEU A 258 -13.34 -2.86 19.27
N ARG A 259 -12.76 -3.11 20.45
CA ARG A 259 -13.50 -3.55 21.63
C ARG A 259 -13.40 -2.48 22.70
N ARG A 260 -14.52 -2.08 23.30
CA ARG A 260 -14.56 -1.15 24.42
C ARG A 260 -13.94 -1.83 25.65
N LYS A 261 -12.90 -1.24 26.21
CA LYS A 261 -12.20 -1.82 27.37
C LYS A 261 -13.15 -2.01 28.54
N GLU A 262 -13.02 -3.14 29.23
CA GLU A 262 -13.72 -3.42 30.46
C GLU A 262 -13.01 -2.70 31.61
N THR A 263 -13.71 -1.83 32.35
CA THR A 263 -13.05 -1.14 33.45
C THR A 263 -14.04 -0.72 34.53
N ASN A 264 -13.97 -1.38 35.70
CA ASN A 264 -14.38 -0.79 36.94
C ASN A 264 -13.34 0.21 37.48
N THR A 265 -12.07 0.04 37.10
CA THR A 265 -10.98 0.99 37.35
C THR A 265 -10.26 1.13 35.98
N PRO A 266 -10.31 2.30 35.30
CA PRO A 266 -9.71 2.44 34.00
C PRO A 266 -8.20 2.14 34.02
N ASP A 267 -7.77 1.16 33.23
CA ASP A 267 -6.35 0.81 33.12
C ASP A 267 -5.49 2.04 32.77
N TYR A 268 -6.03 2.95 31.96
CA TYR A 268 -5.34 4.17 31.60
C TYR A 268 -5.08 5.09 32.81
N GLU A 269 -5.95 5.11 33.84
CA GLU A 269 -5.72 5.89 35.05
C GLU A 269 -4.72 5.19 35.95
N HIS A 270 -4.83 3.85 36.11
CA HIS A 270 -3.89 3.05 36.91
C HIS A 270 -2.45 3.20 36.37
N TYR A 271 -2.23 3.03 35.08
CA TYR A 271 -0.91 3.14 34.49
C TYR A 271 -0.42 4.59 34.44
N LYS A 272 -1.29 5.57 34.27
CA LYS A 272 -0.91 6.98 34.43
C LYS A 272 -0.36 7.24 35.85
N TYR A 273 -1.08 6.81 36.87
CA TYR A 273 -0.61 6.93 38.25
C TYR A 273 0.74 6.22 38.45
N ARG A 274 0.92 5.03 37.89
CA ARG A 274 2.17 4.29 37.96
C ARG A 274 3.33 5.07 37.37
N VAL A 275 3.19 5.54 36.15
CA VAL A 275 4.22 6.35 35.47
C VAL A 275 4.46 7.66 36.19
N ASP A 276 3.41 8.35 36.65
CA ASP A 276 3.54 9.57 37.43
C ASP A 276 4.34 9.31 38.71
N SER A 277 4.15 8.16 39.38
CA SER A 277 4.91 7.79 40.57
C SER A 277 6.40 7.55 40.30
N TRP A 278 6.75 7.01 39.15
CA TRP A 278 8.15 6.84 38.74
C TRP A 278 8.84 8.19 38.53
N PHE A 279 8.23 9.12 37.81
CA PHE A 279 8.80 10.43 37.53
C PHE A 279 8.70 11.41 38.70
N ALA A 280 7.92 11.10 39.76
CA ALA A 280 7.88 11.90 40.97
C ALA A 280 9.09 11.66 41.87
N GLN A 281 9.89 10.60 41.65
CA GLN A 281 11.05 10.24 42.49
C GLN A 281 12.34 11.03 42.10
N ARG A 282 12.20 12.14 41.45
CA ARG A 282 13.31 13.00 41.10
C ARG A 282 14.06 13.50 42.34
N ASN A 283 15.37 13.33 42.37
CA ASN A 283 16.29 13.64 43.47
C ASN A 283 16.09 12.78 44.73
N GLU A 284 15.33 11.68 44.71
CA GLU A 284 15.20 10.76 45.81
C GLU A 284 16.44 9.83 45.88
N THR A 285 16.97 9.66 47.13
CA THR A 285 18.15 8.82 47.35
C THR A 285 17.82 7.33 47.33
N ASN A 286 16.58 6.94 47.64
CA ASN A 286 16.10 5.56 47.69
C ASN A 286 14.85 5.41 46.80
N ALA A 287 14.99 5.69 45.52
CA ALA A 287 13.89 5.58 44.54
C ALA A 287 13.40 4.13 44.46
N VAL A 288 12.08 3.92 44.52
CA VAL A 288 11.41 2.62 44.38
C VAL A 288 10.55 2.60 43.12
N TYR A 289 10.89 1.76 42.20
CA TYR A 289 10.16 1.60 40.92
C TYR A 289 9.24 0.38 41.02
N LYS A 290 7.96 0.57 41.41
CA LYS A 290 6.97 -0.50 41.35
C LYS A 290 6.73 -0.91 39.91
N ASP A 291 6.61 -2.22 39.65
CA ASP A 291 6.48 -2.79 38.30
C ASP A 291 7.64 -2.40 37.34
N GLU A 292 8.87 -2.37 37.91
CA GLU A 292 10.11 -1.98 37.21
C GLU A 292 10.31 -2.74 35.87
N TYR A 293 9.78 -3.96 35.75
CA TYR A 293 9.89 -4.75 34.52
C TYR A 293 9.25 -4.05 33.33
N LEU A 294 8.20 -3.22 33.51
CA LEU A 294 7.58 -2.43 32.44
C LEU A 294 8.52 -1.31 31.97
N LEU A 295 9.25 -0.70 32.90
CA LEU A 295 10.25 0.31 32.60
C LEU A 295 11.45 -0.32 31.88
N ASP A 296 11.90 -1.51 32.29
CA ASP A 296 12.97 -2.27 31.63
C ASP A 296 12.57 -2.67 30.20
N CYS A 297 11.32 -3.12 30.01
CA CYS A 297 10.78 -3.41 28.66
C CYS A 297 10.79 -2.18 27.77
N TYR A 298 10.40 -1.00 28.30
CA TYR A 298 10.48 0.26 27.55
C TYR A 298 11.91 0.61 27.18
N CYS A 299 12.84 0.52 28.13
CA CYS A 299 14.25 0.78 27.89
C CYS A 299 14.82 -0.15 26.80
N LYS A 300 14.52 -1.44 26.85
CA LYS A 300 14.92 -2.41 25.83
C LYS A 300 14.33 -2.09 24.45
N HIS A 301 13.06 -1.66 24.42
CA HIS A 301 12.38 -1.29 23.16
C HIS A 301 13.00 -0.05 22.50
N CYS A 302 13.48 0.91 23.32
CA CYS A 302 14.10 2.17 22.87
C CYS A 302 15.62 2.13 22.80
N ASP A 303 16.24 0.97 23.04
CA ASP A 303 17.70 0.78 23.10
C ASP A 303 18.38 1.66 24.17
N TYR A 304 17.71 1.82 25.32
CA TYR A 304 18.24 2.49 26.50
C TYR A 304 18.78 1.46 27.52
N LYS A 305 19.83 1.86 28.26
CA LYS A 305 20.22 1.11 29.46
C LYS A 305 19.33 1.52 30.62
N LEU A 306 18.78 0.53 31.33
CA LEU A 306 17.84 0.77 32.45
C LEU A 306 18.44 1.69 33.52
N GLU A 307 19.71 1.47 33.90
CA GLU A 307 20.37 2.27 34.96
C GLU A 307 20.61 3.73 34.51
N ASP A 308 20.95 3.96 33.23
CA ASP A 308 21.07 5.30 32.67
C ASP A 308 19.70 6.03 32.64
N TYR A 309 18.66 5.27 32.34
CA TYR A 309 17.29 5.79 32.30
C TYR A 309 16.76 6.10 33.71
N LYS A 310 17.09 5.27 34.72
CA LYS A 310 16.79 5.54 36.13
C LYS A 310 17.54 6.81 36.61
N ALA A 311 18.80 6.97 36.23
CA ALA A 311 19.55 8.18 36.54
C ALA A 311 18.88 9.43 35.94
N PHE A 312 18.39 9.32 34.68
CA PHE A 312 17.61 10.36 34.03
C PHE A 312 16.33 10.70 34.80
N ILE A 313 15.52 9.71 35.18
CA ILE A 313 14.33 9.92 36.02
C ILE A 313 14.72 10.58 37.35
N GLY A 314 15.84 10.15 37.95
CA GLY A 314 16.41 10.73 39.18
C GLY A 314 16.89 12.16 39.07
N GLY A 315 16.95 12.71 37.84
CA GLY A 315 17.28 14.11 37.59
C GLY A 315 18.67 14.38 37.02
N SER A 316 19.39 13.36 36.58
CA SER A 316 20.72 13.51 35.97
C SER A 316 20.82 12.81 34.60
N ILE A 317 21.26 13.53 33.58
CA ILE A 317 21.54 12.95 32.26
C ILE A 317 23.04 12.67 32.20
N ASN A 318 23.42 11.38 32.12
CA ASN A 318 24.81 10.99 31.92
C ASN A 318 25.17 10.96 30.41
N ASP A 319 26.47 10.92 30.10
CA ASP A 319 26.99 10.93 28.73
C ASP A 319 26.48 9.74 27.89
N SER A 320 26.28 8.57 28.52
CA SER A 320 25.78 7.37 27.83
C SER A 320 24.34 7.59 27.34
N PHE A 321 23.46 8.13 28.17
CA PHE A 321 22.07 8.43 27.79
C PHE A 321 22.01 9.62 26.83
N LEU A 322 22.80 10.66 27.07
CA LEU A 322 22.85 11.84 26.19
C LEU A 322 23.27 11.49 24.75
N ASN A 323 24.16 10.54 24.59
CA ASN A 323 24.67 10.11 23.27
C ASN A 323 23.74 9.13 22.53
N THR A 324 22.62 8.73 23.10
CA THR A 324 21.63 7.96 22.35
C THR A 324 20.99 8.79 21.23
N GLU A 325 20.64 8.14 20.10
CA GLU A 325 20.10 8.81 18.91
C GLU A 325 18.85 9.66 19.24
N THR A 326 17.96 9.10 20.07
CA THR A 326 16.71 9.77 20.47
C THR A 326 16.98 11.00 21.32
N VAL A 327 17.90 10.93 22.31
CA VAL A 327 18.21 12.08 23.17
C VAL A 327 18.97 13.15 22.41
N GLN A 328 19.82 12.79 21.44
CA GLN A 328 20.44 13.74 20.52
C GLN A 328 19.39 14.44 19.64
N ALA A 329 18.36 13.73 19.19
CA ALA A 329 17.24 14.36 18.48
C ALA A 329 16.47 15.35 19.37
N TYR A 330 16.30 15.04 20.67
CA TYR A 330 15.73 15.99 21.65
C TYR A 330 16.60 17.23 21.81
N TYR A 331 17.92 17.07 21.87
CA TYR A 331 18.88 18.16 21.98
C TYR A 331 18.76 19.10 20.77
N VAL A 332 18.74 18.55 19.57
CA VAL A 332 18.54 19.30 18.32
C VAL A 332 17.19 20.02 18.31
N SER A 333 16.12 19.36 18.76
CA SER A 333 14.77 19.96 18.83
C SER A 333 14.69 21.09 19.86
N PHE A 334 15.34 20.94 21.02
CA PHE A 334 15.31 21.95 22.08
C PHE A 334 16.14 23.18 21.74
N PHE A 335 17.36 23.01 21.23
CA PHE A 335 18.32 24.10 20.97
C PHE A 335 18.33 24.59 19.52
N GLY A 336 17.81 23.78 18.57
CA GLY A 336 17.80 24.13 17.15
C GLY A 336 16.82 25.22 16.79
N ASN A 337 17.15 25.97 15.70
CA ASN A 337 16.30 27.05 15.18
C ASN A 337 15.24 26.58 14.15
N GLN A 338 15.08 25.29 13.95
CA GLN A 338 14.16 24.75 12.96
C GLN A 338 12.70 24.88 13.42
N ARG A 339 11.93 25.73 12.74
CA ARG A 339 10.48 25.93 12.99
C ARG A 339 9.68 24.62 12.96
N ASN A 340 10.10 23.66 12.15
CA ASN A 340 9.39 22.38 11.99
C ASN A 340 9.71 21.36 13.08
N ALA A 341 10.84 21.44 13.77
CA ALA A 341 11.26 20.49 14.78
C ALA A 341 10.33 20.44 16.01
N MET A 342 9.56 21.50 16.24
CA MET A 342 8.65 21.64 17.38
C MET A 342 7.17 21.46 17.03
N LYS A 343 6.83 21.26 15.75
CA LYS A 343 5.44 21.31 15.30
C LYS A 343 4.58 20.23 15.98
N ASP A 344 5.14 19.07 16.21
CA ASP A 344 4.44 17.88 16.67
C ASP A 344 4.91 17.38 18.05
N VAL A 345 5.65 18.19 18.79
CA VAL A 345 6.05 17.94 20.18
C VAL A 345 4.86 18.27 21.11
N SER A 346 4.76 17.61 22.27
CA SER A 346 3.69 17.86 23.25
C SER A 346 3.62 19.33 23.69
N ASP A 347 2.43 19.80 24.04
CA ASP A 347 2.24 21.20 24.41
C ASP A 347 2.97 21.54 25.73
N GLU A 348 3.11 20.57 26.63
CA GLU A 348 3.90 20.71 27.85
C GLU A 348 5.38 20.95 27.51
N ALA A 349 5.98 20.12 26.66
CA ALA A 349 7.36 20.27 26.24
C ALA A 349 7.60 21.59 25.46
N LYS A 350 6.64 21.99 24.60
CA LYS A 350 6.67 23.32 23.93
C LYS A 350 6.67 24.46 24.94
N THR A 351 5.84 24.37 25.97
CA THR A 351 5.73 25.40 27.03
C THR A 351 7.04 25.52 27.78
N ILE A 352 7.67 24.40 28.14
CA ILE A 352 8.98 24.36 28.83
C ILE A 352 10.05 25.05 27.99
N ARG A 353 10.14 24.68 26.71
CA ARG A 353 11.09 25.26 25.76
C ARG A 353 10.88 26.78 25.59
N ASN A 354 9.64 27.19 25.36
CA ASN A 354 9.32 28.62 25.16
C ASN A 354 9.62 29.47 26.41
N LYS A 355 9.35 28.92 27.60
CA LYS A 355 9.70 29.53 28.88
C LYS A 355 11.23 29.74 29.02
N TYR A 356 12.00 28.69 28.67
CA TYR A 356 13.46 28.78 28.64
C TYR A 356 13.94 29.84 27.64
N LEU A 357 13.47 29.83 26.39
CA LEU A 357 13.88 30.78 25.36
C LEU A 357 13.54 32.24 25.74
N SER A 358 12.36 32.47 26.31
CA SER A 358 11.95 33.78 26.80
C SER A 358 12.89 34.25 27.90
N ARG A 359 13.25 33.39 28.87
CA ARG A 359 14.20 33.72 29.95
C ARG A 359 15.60 33.95 29.40
N ALA A 360 16.11 33.14 28.51
CA ALA A 360 17.45 33.20 27.92
C ALA A 360 17.69 34.53 27.14
N ASN A 361 16.61 35.13 26.62
CA ASN A 361 16.68 36.42 25.91
C ASN A 361 16.70 37.65 26.82
N THR A 362 16.47 37.48 28.13
CA THR A 362 16.47 38.63 29.06
C THR A 362 17.87 39.14 29.38
N LYS A 363 17.98 40.43 29.67
CA LYS A 363 19.24 41.05 30.13
C LYS A 363 19.72 40.44 31.46
N ALA A 364 18.77 40.09 32.35
CA ALA A 364 19.07 39.48 33.64
C ALA A 364 19.75 38.11 33.45
N TYR A 365 19.25 37.23 32.55
CA TYR A 365 19.88 35.94 32.29
C TYR A 365 21.29 36.09 31.66
N LYS A 366 21.45 37.05 30.73
CA LYS A 366 22.74 37.31 30.07
C LYS A 366 23.81 37.90 30.99
N ALA A 367 23.39 38.46 32.10
CA ALA A 367 24.27 39.00 33.15
C ALA A 367 24.69 37.94 34.21
N LEU A 368 24.06 36.74 34.21
CA LEU A 368 24.44 35.66 35.12
C LEU A 368 25.82 35.09 34.77
N PRO A 369 26.55 34.54 35.79
CA PRO A 369 27.75 33.76 35.53
C PRO A 369 27.47 32.58 34.57
N LEU A 370 28.41 32.21 33.72
CA LEU A 370 28.26 31.14 32.71
C LEU A 370 27.85 29.83 33.36
N LEU A 371 28.37 29.50 34.53
CA LEU A 371 28.00 28.32 35.29
C LEU A 371 26.51 28.27 35.65
N GLU A 372 25.93 29.43 36.04
CA GLU A 372 24.52 29.52 36.36
C GLU A 372 23.64 29.47 35.09
N GLN A 373 24.10 30.11 34.00
CA GLN A 373 23.42 29.97 32.71
C GLN A 373 23.36 28.54 32.26
N ASN A 374 24.47 27.80 32.37
CA ASN A 374 24.54 26.37 32.02
C ASN A 374 23.62 25.53 32.90
N LYS A 375 23.58 25.72 34.21
CA LYS A 375 22.64 25.01 35.11
C LYS A 375 21.17 25.22 34.71
N ILE A 376 20.79 26.46 34.41
CA ILE A 376 19.43 26.78 33.97
C ILE A 376 19.10 26.10 32.62
N LYS A 377 20.07 26.11 31.71
CA LYS A 377 19.94 25.44 30.38
C LYS A 377 19.79 23.96 30.52
N GLU A 378 20.64 23.28 31.29
CA GLU A 378 20.61 21.83 31.54
C GLU A 378 19.30 21.40 32.22
N GLN A 379 18.87 22.17 33.22
CA GLN A 379 17.61 21.92 33.92
C GLN A 379 16.40 22.04 32.98
N ALA A 380 16.37 23.08 32.15
CA ALA A 380 15.27 23.24 31.17
C ALA A 380 15.26 22.16 30.11
N PHE A 381 16.43 21.70 29.67
CA PHE A 381 16.53 20.55 28.75
C PHE A 381 16.06 19.25 29.41
N LEU A 382 16.48 18.99 30.65
CA LEU A 382 16.05 17.83 31.42
C LEU A 382 14.52 17.83 31.59
N ASP A 383 13.91 18.98 31.92
CA ASP A 383 12.46 19.10 32.07
C ASP A 383 11.74 18.83 30.73
N PHE A 384 12.31 19.31 29.62
CA PHE A 384 11.79 19.09 28.28
C PHE A 384 11.81 17.61 27.90
N VAL A 385 12.92 16.92 28.11
CA VAL A 385 13.05 15.48 27.85
C VAL A 385 12.10 14.68 28.75
N THR A 386 12.00 15.09 30.05
CA THR A 386 11.10 14.46 31.02
C THR A 386 9.64 14.51 30.58
N ALA A 387 9.17 15.64 30.06
CA ALA A 387 7.80 15.78 29.59
C ALA A 387 7.49 14.84 28.40
N ILE A 388 8.45 14.71 27.46
CA ILE A 388 8.29 13.82 26.29
C ILE A 388 8.36 12.34 26.71
N GLU A 389 9.38 11.96 27.46
CA GLU A 389 9.62 10.58 27.86
C GLU A 389 8.52 10.05 28.79
N LYS A 390 8.03 10.85 29.69
CA LYS A 390 6.90 10.50 30.56
C LYS A 390 5.64 10.15 29.77
N GLU A 391 5.34 10.90 28.72
CA GLU A 391 4.23 10.62 27.79
C GLU A 391 4.48 9.33 27.01
N LYS A 392 5.70 9.14 26.47
CA LYS A 392 6.06 7.91 25.75
C LYS A 392 5.96 6.66 26.62
N VAL A 393 6.54 6.68 27.81
CA VAL A 393 6.46 5.55 28.77
C VAL A 393 5.01 5.21 29.08
N TYR A 394 4.17 6.21 29.29
CA TYR A 394 2.76 5.99 29.58
C TYR A 394 2.04 5.24 28.43
N TYR A 395 2.15 5.71 27.20
CA TYR A 395 1.53 5.03 26.06
C TYR A 395 2.21 3.70 25.71
N TYR A 396 3.51 3.56 26.00
CA TYR A 396 4.19 2.29 25.88
C TYR A 396 3.58 1.24 26.82
N VAL A 397 3.40 1.58 28.09
CA VAL A 397 2.81 0.66 29.07
C VAL A 397 1.40 0.28 28.66
N LEU A 398 0.56 1.25 28.25
CA LEU A 398 -0.79 0.97 27.74
C LEU A 398 -0.80 0.01 26.55
N ALA A 399 0.12 0.18 25.61
CA ALA A 399 0.19 -0.67 24.43
C ALA A 399 0.82 -2.04 24.73
N TYR A 400 1.82 -2.08 25.61
CA TYR A 400 2.54 -3.30 25.97
C TYR A 400 1.67 -4.29 26.77
N THR A 401 0.78 -3.78 27.61
CA THR A 401 -0.12 -4.61 28.44
C THR A 401 -1.25 -5.27 27.64
N VAL A 402 -1.50 -4.84 26.39
CA VAL A 402 -2.43 -5.51 25.48
C VAL A 402 -1.80 -6.80 24.96
N SER A 403 -2.25 -7.94 25.46
CA SER A 403 -1.71 -9.26 25.09
C SER A 403 -2.18 -9.73 23.71
N GLN A 404 -3.37 -9.30 23.28
CA GLN A 404 -3.99 -9.72 22.03
C GLN A 404 -3.30 -9.04 20.84
N PRO A 405 -2.92 -9.79 19.78
CA PRO A 405 -2.37 -9.17 18.58
C PRO A 405 -3.43 -8.42 17.79
N VAL A 406 -3.02 -7.37 17.11
CA VAL A 406 -3.83 -6.66 16.11
C VAL A 406 -3.67 -7.34 14.77
N LEU A 407 -4.77 -7.68 14.09
CA LEU A 407 -4.76 -8.13 12.71
C LEU A 407 -4.65 -6.93 11.77
N LEU A 408 -3.69 -6.97 10.87
CA LEU A 408 -3.44 -5.93 9.88
C LEU A 408 -3.81 -6.48 8.51
N ILE A 409 -4.83 -5.88 7.89
CA ILE A 409 -5.36 -6.28 6.59
C ILE A 409 -5.06 -5.19 5.57
N LYS A 410 -4.49 -5.56 4.42
CA LYS A 410 -4.12 -4.63 3.35
C LYS A 410 -4.68 -5.03 2.01
N THR A 411 -5.25 -4.06 1.33
CA THR A 411 -5.67 -4.20 -0.06
C THR A 411 -4.44 -4.27 -0.99
N PRO A 412 -4.44 -5.14 -2.02
CA PRO A 412 -3.40 -5.15 -3.06
C PRO A 412 -3.24 -3.80 -3.75
N THR A 413 -2.08 -3.55 -4.34
CA THR A 413 -1.77 -2.28 -5.00
C THR A 413 -2.20 -2.23 -6.47
N THR A 414 -2.38 -3.38 -7.13
CA THR A 414 -2.78 -3.45 -8.53
C THR A 414 -4.30 -3.35 -8.68
N THR A 415 -4.77 -2.69 -9.74
CA THR A 415 -6.22 -2.53 -10.01
C THR A 415 -6.94 -3.88 -10.11
N ALA A 416 -6.34 -4.89 -10.72
CA ALA A 416 -6.90 -6.23 -10.81
C ALA A 416 -6.95 -6.89 -9.42
N GLY A 417 -5.86 -6.81 -8.65
CA GLY A 417 -5.80 -7.33 -7.28
C GLY A 417 -6.83 -6.67 -6.36
N ILE A 418 -7.02 -5.34 -6.46
CA ILE A 418 -8.05 -4.63 -5.69
C ILE A 418 -9.44 -5.19 -5.99
N LYS A 419 -9.79 -5.37 -7.27
CA LYS A 419 -11.10 -5.92 -7.66
C LYS A 419 -11.29 -7.35 -7.12
N THR A 420 -10.29 -8.21 -7.25
CA THR A 420 -10.34 -9.58 -6.73
C THR A 420 -10.48 -9.59 -5.20
N PHE A 421 -9.74 -8.71 -4.50
CA PHE A 421 -9.80 -8.57 -3.05
C PHE A 421 -11.19 -8.12 -2.57
N LEU A 422 -11.79 -7.13 -3.24
CA LEU A 422 -13.10 -6.60 -2.88
C LEU A 422 -14.26 -7.51 -3.35
N GLY A 423 -14.07 -8.32 -4.40
CA GLY A 423 -15.13 -9.08 -5.08
C GLY A 423 -16.01 -8.21 -5.98
N TYR A 424 -15.63 -6.95 -6.23
CA TYR A 424 -16.34 -6.02 -7.12
C TYR A 424 -15.41 -4.94 -7.69
N GLY A 425 -15.90 -4.26 -8.70
CA GLY A 425 -15.28 -3.05 -9.25
C GLY A 425 -16.34 -2.00 -9.60
N TRP A 426 -15.90 -0.83 -10.04
CA TRP A 426 -16.79 0.25 -10.46
C TRP A 426 -16.72 0.44 -11.96
N SER A 427 -17.90 0.58 -12.60
CA SER A 427 -18.04 0.93 -14.01
C SER A 427 -18.57 2.36 -14.16
N GLY A 428 -17.95 3.12 -15.07
CA GLY A 428 -18.45 4.43 -15.51
C GLY A 428 -19.02 4.39 -16.93
N SER A 429 -19.17 3.19 -17.52
CA SER A 429 -19.69 3.03 -18.88
C SER A 429 -21.17 3.38 -18.93
N LYS A 430 -21.56 4.20 -19.92
CA LYS A 430 -22.94 4.66 -20.09
C LYS A 430 -23.89 3.46 -20.27
N GLY A 431 -24.89 3.38 -19.41
CA GLY A 431 -25.86 2.28 -19.39
C GLY A 431 -25.44 1.09 -18.51
N ASN A 432 -24.21 1.08 -17.98
CA ASN A 432 -23.70 0.05 -17.07
C ASN A 432 -22.91 0.71 -15.94
N GLU A 433 -23.44 1.80 -15.40
CA GLU A 433 -22.81 2.60 -14.34
C GLU A 433 -23.03 1.95 -12.98
N GLY A 434 -22.00 2.01 -12.08
CA GLY A 434 -22.13 1.54 -10.71
C GLY A 434 -21.24 0.34 -10.37
N ILE A 435 -21.63 -0.43 -9.37
CA ILE A 435 -20.92 -1.61 -8.90
C ILE A 435 -21.06 -2.76 -9.91
N GLN A 436 -19.92 -3.37 -10.24
CA GLN A 436 -19.85 -4.59 -11.03
C GLN A 436 -19.29 -5.71 -10.16
N TYR A 437 -20.10 -6.70 -9.82
CA TYR A 437 -19.68 -7.82 -9.00
C TYR A 437 -18.84 -8.82 -9.81
N LEU A 438 -17.78 -9.35 -9.17
CA LEU A 438 -16.97 -10.42 -9.73
C LEU A 438 -17.60 -11.77 -9.33
N ASN A 439 -18.37 -12.34 -10.22
CA ASN A 439 -18.97 -13.66 -10.02
C ASN A 439 -18.00 -14.76 -10.44
N VAL A 440 -17.95 -15.82 -9.67
CA VAL A 440 -17.25 -17.04 -10.04
C VAL A 440 -18.25 -18.10 -10.47
N GLY A 441 -17.95 -18.62 -11.66
CA GLY A 441 -18.50 -19.86 -12.16
C GLY A 441 -19.98 -19.80 -12.54
N LYS A 442 -20.26 -19.54 -13.82
CA LYS A 442 -21.45 -20.14 -14.45
C LYS A 442 -21.36 -21.65 -14.23
N SER A 443 -22.31 -22.24 -13.52
CA SER A 443 -22.51 -23.68 -13.51
C SER A 443 -22.68 -24.16 -14.97
N LYS A 444 -22.02 -25.25 -15.34
CA LYS A 444 -22.02 -25.81 -16.70
C LYS A 444 -23.37 -26.37 -17.19
N THR A 445 -24.50 -25.90 -16.70
CA THR A 445 -25.82 -26.42 -16.97
C THR A 445 -26.74 -25.57 -17.83
N ASP A 446 -26.28 -24.35 -18.27
CA ASP A 446 -27.14 -23.49 -19.12
C ASP A 446 -26.42 -23.15 -20.43
N GLU A 447 -26.35 -24.15 -21.33
CA GLU A 447 -25.75 -23.97 -22.68
C GLU A 447 -26.76 -23.51 -23.75
N ASP A 448 -28.02 -23.26 -23.44
CA ASP A 448 -29.05 -22.91 -24.42
C ASP A 448 -29.83 -21.64 -24.03
N SER A 449 -29.29 -20.43 -24.26
CA SER A 449 -30.11 -19.22 -24.48
C SER A 449 -29.32 -18.15 -25.22
N GLU A 450 -29.80 -17.81 -26.43
CA GLU A 450 -29.26 -16.76 -27.30
C GLU A 450 -29.65 -15.31 -26.90
N ASP A 451 -30.19 -15.09 -25.69
CA ASP A 451 -30.61 -13.75 -25.21
C ASP A 451 -29.60 -13.18 -24.22
N GLU A 452 -28.46 -12.68 -24.72
CA GLU A 452 -27.36 -12.14 -23.92
C GLU A 452 -27.66 -10.76 -23.28
N GLU A 453 -28.67 -10.02 -23.69
CA GLU A 453 -28.93 -8.64 -23.17
C GLU A 453 -29.85 -8.59 -21.94
N GLU A 454 -30.75 -9.58 -21.72
CA GLU A 454 -31.60 -9.63 -20.52
C GLU A 454 -30.92 -10.28 -19.31
N ASP A 455 -29.85 -11.05 -19.51
CA ASP A 455 -29.21 -11.83 -18.45
C ASP A 455 -28.24 -10.98 -17.59
N ASP A 456 -27.69 -9.88 -18.12
CA ASP A 456 -26.74 -9.01 -17.39
C ASP A 456 -27.42 -8.24 -16.24
N THR A 457 -28.65 -7.82 -16.38
CA THR A 457 -29.42 -7.13 -15.33
C THR A 457 -29.85 -8.11 -14.21
N MET A 458 -30.22 -9.32 -14.56
CA MET A 458 -30.55 -10.37 -13.58
C MET A 458 -29.30 -10.93 -12.88
N ASN A 459 -28.14 -10.96 -13.52
CA ASN A 459 -26.86 -11.33 -12.91
C ASN A 459 -26.35 -10.26 -11.93
N GLN A 460 -26.61 -8.97 -12.16
CA GLN A 460 -26.35 -7.90 -11.20
C GLN A 460 -27.19 -8.07 -9.92
N ILE A 461 -28.43 -8.50 -10.02
CA ILE A 461 -29.33 -8.73 -8.88
C ILE A 461 -28.90 -9.97 -8.06
N ARG A 462 -28.31 -10.97 -8.70
CA ARG A 462 -27.75 -12.17 -8.04
C ARG A 462 -26.32 -11.96 -7.53
N GLY A 463 -25.66 -10.87 -7.86
CA GLY A 463 -24.23 -10.66 -7.79
C GLY A 463 -23.61 -10.81 -6.40
N ILE A 464 -24.21 -10.23 -5.35
CA ILE A 464 -23.62 -10.25 -4.00
C ILE A 464 -23.63 -11.64 -3.36
N GLY A 465 -24.56 -12.50 -3.72
CA GLY A 465 -24.65 -13.87 -3.22
C GLY A 465 -23.62 -14.84 -3.85
N GLY A 466 -23.00 -14.44 -4.95
CA GLY A 466 -22.07 -15.26 -5.71
C GLY A 466 -20.65 -14.68 -5.84
N ILE A 467 -20.33 -13.58 -5.15
CA ILE A 467 -19.00 -12.95 -5.24
C ILE A 467 -17.93 -13.85 -4.63
N GLN A 468 -16.76 -13.86 -5.26
CA GLN A 468 -15.56 -14.41 -4.63
C GLN A 468 -14.66 -13.29 -4.13
N THR A 469 -14.28 -13.39 -2.86
CA THR A 469 -13.41 -12.44 -2.19
C THR A 469 -12.69 -13.14 -1.04
N PRO A 470 -11.47 -12.76 -0.69
CA PRO A 470 -10.83 -13.21 0.54
C PRO A 470 -11.51 -12.63 1.80
N LEU A 471 -12.32 -11.58 1.66
CA LEU A 471 -12.95 -10.88 2.79
C LEU A 471 -13.97 -11.79 3.51
N PHE A 472 -14.86 -12.46 2.78
CA PHE A 472 -15.88 -13.37 3.32
C PHE A 472 -16.39 -14.33 2.25
N ASN A 473 -17.05 -15.41 2.68
CA ASN A 473 -17.75 -16.34 1.81
C ASN A 473 -19.25 -16.06 1.90
N PRO A 474 -19.93 -15.61 0.81
CA PRO A 474 -21.37 -15.27 0.85
C PRO A 474 -22.28 -16.43 1.23
N SER A 475 -21.87 -17.67 0.89
CA SER A 475 -22.64 -18.89 1.17
C SER A 475 -22.38 -19.45 2.58
N ASN A 476 -21.23 -19.10 3.18
CA ASN A 476 -20.85 -19.54 4.52
C ASN A 476 -20.01 -18.46 5.22
N LEU A 477 -20.64 -17.55 5.94
CA LEU A 477 -19.94 -16.49 6.66
C LEU A 477 -19.07 -16.98 7.84
N ALA A 478 -19.14 -18.28 8.16
CA ALA A 478 -18.28 -18.93 9.15
C ALA A 478 -17.09 -19.68 8.54
N ASP A 479 -16.82 -19.48 7.26
CA ASP A 479 -15.70 -20.05 6.55
C ASP A 479 -14.37 -19.63 7.17
N ASP A 480 -13.58 -20.59 7.65
CA ASP A 480 -12.33 -20.35 8.39
C ASP A 480 -11.20 -19.80 7.51
N ASP A 481 -11.30 -19.98 6.19
CA ASP A 481 -10.36 -19.50 5.20
C ASP A 481 -10.66 -18.07 4.72
N LYS A 482 -11.42 -17.30 5.52
CA LYS A 482 -11.82 -15.91 5.20
C LYS A 482 -11.43 -14.91 6.29
N ILE A 483 -11.16 -13.68 5.86
CA ILE A 483 -10.66 -12.59 6.72
C ILE A 483 -11.67 -12.23 7.81
N ASN A 484 -12.98 -12.17 7.50
CA ASN A 484 -14.01 -11.90 8.50
C ASN A 484 -13.99 -12.89 9.67
N THR A 485 -13.73 -14.17 9.40
CA THR A 485 -13.66 -15.20 10.44
C THR A 485 -12.39 -15.06 11.28
N LEU A 486 -11.25 -14.68 10.68
CA LEU A 486 -10.02 -14.38 11.44
C LEU A 486 -10.25 -13.20 12.41
N ILE A 487 -10.91 -12.12 11.96
CA ILE A 487 -11.22 -10.98 12.82
C ILE A 487 -12.17 -11.39 13.95
N ARG A 488 -13.21 -12.16 13.63
CA ARG A 488 -14.17 -12.65 14.64
C ARG A 488 -13.51 -13.53 15.68
N LYS A 489 -12.65 -14.48 15.28
CA LYS A 489 -11.83 -15.28 16.20
C LYS A 489 -10.93 -14.41 17.06
N ASN A 490 -10.33 -13.37 16.49
CA ASN A 490 -9.52 -12.43 17.24
C ASN A 490 -10.36 -11.65 18.27
N PHE A 491 -11.58 -11.26 17.97
CA PHE A 491 -12.51 -10.73 18.97
C PHE A 491 -12.75 -11.71 20.14
N MET A 492 -12.76 -13.00 19.86
CA MET A 492 -12.98 -14.03 20.89
C MET A 492 -11.71 -14.40 21.68
N GLY A 493 -10.55 -13.79 21.37
CA GLY A 493 -9.27 -14.11 22.01
C GLY A 493 -8.70 -15.48 21.61
N GLU A 494 -9.20 -16.04 20.52
CA GLU A 494 -8.70 -17.32 19.99
C GLU A 494 -7.32 -17.16 19.35
N ASN A 495 -6.57 -18.25 19.32
CA ASN A 495 -5.28 -18.25 18.62
C ASN A 495 -5.49 -18.24 17.10
N ILE A 496 -5.01 -17.19 16.44
CA ILE A 496 -5.19 -16.98 15.01
C ILE A 496 -4.05 -17.64 14.23
N MET A 497 -4.39 -18.59 13.37
CA MET A 497 -3.51 -19.09 12.30
C MET A 497 -3.96 -18.46 10.99
N ILE A 498 -3.06 -17.77 10.30
CA ILE A 498 -3.36 -17.14 9.01
C ILE A 498 -3.14 -18.21 7.92
N PRO A 499 -4.18 -18.58 7.14
CA PRO A 499 -4.04 -19.45 5.98
C PRO A 499 -3.02 -18.91 4.97
N SER A 500 -2.32 -19.79 4.26
CA SER A 500 -1.30 -19.41 3.26
C SER A 500 -1.85 -18.44 2.19
N ASP A 501 -3.07 -18.69 1.73
CA ASP A 501 -3.75 -17.92 0.70
C ASP A 501 -4.16 -16.52 1.16
N LEU A 502 -4.18 -16.28 2.47
CA LEU A 502 -4.46 -14.97 3.06
C LEU A 502 -3.18 -14.24 3.52
N ALA A 503 -2.01 -14.88 3.48
CA ALA A 503 -0.77 -14.32 3.99
C ALA A 503 -0.31 -13.04 3.23
N GLU A 504 -0.72 -12.87 1.99
CA GLU A 504 -0.47 -11.64 1.23
C GLU A 504 -1.33 -10.45 1.69
N TYR A 505 -2.51 -10.70 2.29
CA TYR A 505 -3.45 -9.67 2.73
C TYR A 505 -3.42 -9.43 4.21
N VAL A 506 -3.10 -10.45 5.01
CA VAL A 506 -3.25 -10.44 6.46
C VAL A 506 -1.91 -10.67 7.15
N SER A 507 -1.60 -9.81 8.10
CA SER A 507 -0.51 -10.00 9.04
C SER A 507 -0.98 -9.69 10.47
N LYS A 508 -0.16 -9.99 11.48
CA LYS A 508 -0.46 -9.67 12.88
C LYS A 508 0.72 -8.98 13.55
N ALA A 509 0.43 -8.04 14.43
CA ALA A 509 1.42 -7.28 15.18
C ALA A 509 0.98 -7.08 16.62
N LYS A 510 1.93 -6.89 17.52
CA LYS A 510 1.60 -6.37 18.87
C LYS A 510 1.35 -4.87 18.77
N LEU A 511 0.37 -4.36 19.52
CA LEU A 511 0.05 -2.93 19.50
C LEU A 511 1.27 -2.05 19.82
N VAL A 512 2.13 -2.47 20.73
CA VAL A 512 3.35 -1.76 21.11
C VAL A 512 4.34 -1.61 19.95
N ASP A 513 4.40 -2.59 19.05
CA ASP A 513 5.28 -2.56 17.88
C ASP A 513 4.72 -1.67 16.75
N MET A 514 3.43 -1.35 16.81
CA MET A 514 2.77 -0.46 15.85
C MET A 514 2.99 1.03 16.15
N ILE A 515 3.48 1.38 17.35
CA ILE A 515 3.68 2.76 17.77
C ILE A 515 5.16 3.12 17.74
N ASP A 516 5.49 4.29 17.17
CA ASP A 516 6.88 4.76 17.07
C ASP A 516 7.29 5.59 18.28
N PHE A 517 8.03 4.98 19.19
CA PHE A 517 8.56 5.64 20.39
C PHE A 517 9.92 6.32 20.16
N SER A 518 10.56 6.17 19.01
CA SER A 518 11.87 6.77 18.71
C SER A 518 11.81 8.25 18.35
N ARG A 519 10.65 8.78 17.92
CA ARG A 519 10.51 10.15 17.44
C ARG A 519 10.40 11.16 18.58
N THR A 520 11.05 12.33 18.41
CA THR A 520 10.85 13.49 19.30
C THR A 520 9.41 13.99 19.26
N ALA A 521 8.80 14.03 18.07
CA ALA A 521 7.40 14.34 17.85
C ALA A 521 6.55 13.07 18.03
N PHE A 522 6.15 12.80 19.25
CA PHE A 522 5.38 11.62 19.60
C PHE A 522 3.88 11.83 19.37
N ASN A 523 3.40 11.45 18.19
CA ASN A 523 2.00 11.62 17.76
C ASN A 523 1.13 10.36 17.91
N LYS A 524 1.62 9.29 18.53
CA LYS A 524 0.97 7.97 18.70
C LYS A 524 0.49 7.38 17.37
N GLU A 525 1.25 7.57 16.30
CA GLU A 525 0.97 7.02 14.99
C GLU A 525 0.88 5.50 15.02
N PHE A 526 -0.16 4.92 14.39
CA PHE A 526 -0.28 3.48 14.20
C PHE A 526 0.33 3.07 12.87
N LYS A 527 1.45 2.36 12.93
CA LYS A 527 2.07 1.75 11.77
C LYS A 527 1.37 0.44 11.44
N THR A 528 0.81 0.33 10.26
CA THR A 528 0.13 -0.89 9.79
C THR A 528 1.06 -1.81 8.99
N SER A 529 2.27 -1.37 8.71
CA SER A 529 3.36 -2.18 8.16
C SER A 529 4.31 -2.56 9.28
N VAL A 530 3.82 -3.30 10.25
CA VAL A 530 4.61 -3.96 11.29
C VAL A 530 4.86 -5.40 10.86
N SER A 531 5.43 -5.60 9.70
CA SER A 531 6.12 -6.87 9.45
C SER A 531 7.47 -6.74 10.15
N SER A 532 7.88 -7.78 10.87
CA SER A 532 9.29 -8.06 11.02
C SER A 532 9.91 -7.79 9.66
N VAL A 533 10.67 -6.70 9.53
CA VAL A 533 11.59 -6.57 8.42
C VAL A 533 12.30 -7.89 8.44
N GLU A 534 12.26 -8.68 7.36
CA GLU A 534 13.17 -9.79 7.25
C GLU A 534 14.54 -9.12 7.36
N LYS A 535 15.08 -9.11 8.60
CA LYS A 535 16.43 -8.64 8.85
C LYS A 535 17.29 -9.56 8.03
N PHE A 536 18.37 -9.03 7.51
CA PHE A 536 19.37 -9.89 6.89
C PHE A 536 19.63 -11.08 7.82
N ASP A 537 19.39 -12.27 7.32
CA ASP A 537 19.85 -13.49 7.98
C ASP A 537 21.36 -13.53 7.84
N SER A 538 22.07 -13.16 8.91
CA SER A 538 23.53 -12.95 8.86
C SER A 538 24.19 -13.38 10.15
N LYS A 539 25.33 -14.08 9.99
CA LYS A 539 26.25 -14.38 11.11
C LYS A 539 27.00 -13.17 11.64
N PHE A 540 26.91 -12.02 10.97
CA PHE A 540 27.57 -10.78 11.37
C PHE A 540 26.56 -9.82 12.03
N PRO A 541 27.04 -8.92 12.91
CA PRO A 541 26.16 -7.94 13.56
C PRO A 541 25.51 -7.03 12.54
N LEU A 542 24.21 -6.75 12.74
CA LEU A 542 23.47 -5.76 11.98
C LEU A 542 23.72 -4.38 12.56
N VAL A 543 24.03 -3.43 11.69
CA VAL A 543 24.27 -2.03 12.07
C VAL A 543 23.42 -1.10 11.21
N LYS A 544 22.93 -0.01 11.79
CA LYS A 544 22.19 1.00 11.06
C LYS A 544 23.06 1.71 10.02
N LEU A 545 22.54 1.89 8.81
CA LEU A 545 23.26 2.56 7.72
C LEU A 545 23.76 3.95 8.13
N GLY A 546 22.98 4.67 8.94
CA GLY A 546 23.33 5.98 9.47
C GLY A 546 24.57 6.00 10.35
N SER A 547 24.95 4.88 10.99
CA SER A 547 26.17 4.80 11.83
C SER A 547 27.46 4.65 11.00
N LEU A 548 27.31 4.36 9.71
CA LEU A 548 28.42 4.10 8.78
C LEU A 548 28.74 5.30 7.88
N ILE A 549 28.03 6.42 8.02
CA ILE A 549 28.24 7.60 7.19
C ILE A 549 29.25 8.57 7.80
N ASN A 550 29.92 9.32 6.93
CA ASN A 550 30.78 10.42 7.31
C ASN A 550 29.98 11.74 7.19
N GLY A 551 29.56 12.30 8.32
CA GLY A 551 28.69 13.47 8.38
C GLY A 551 27.20 13.12 8.34
N THR A 552 26.40 13.95 7.70
CA THR A 552 24.94 13.80 7.57
C THR A 552 24.53 13.58 6.11
N PRO A 553 23.46 12.83 5.85
CA PRO A 553 22.92 12.73 4.50
C PRO A 553 22.53 14.10 3.94
N GLN A 554 22.81 14.33 2.67
CA GLN A 554 22.55 15.63 2.04
C GLN A 554 21.59 15.51 0.88
N TYR A 555 20.55 16.34 0.89
CA TYR A 555 19.64 16.49 -0.25
C TYR A 555 20.33 17.28 -1.37
N GLY A 556 20.05 16.94 -2.65
CA GLY A 556 20.69 17.57 -3.79
C GLY A 556 20.19 18.99 -4.11
N ALA A 557 20.73 19.56 -5.19
CA ALA A 557 20.41 20.91 -5.65
C ALA A 557 18.94 21.00 -6.12
N ASN A 558 18.29 22.10 -5.76
CA ASN A 558 16.92 22.39 -6.22
C ASN A 558 16.95 23.41 -7.36
N GLN A 559 17.60 23.03 -8.47
CA GLN A 559 17.77 23.85 -9.66
C GLN A 559 17.08 23.24 -10.87
N LYS A 560 16.78 24.08 -11.87
CA LYS A 560 16.21 23.61 -13.14
C LYS A 560 17.33 23.00 -14.00
N ALA A 561 17.08 21.80 -14.54
CA ALA A 561 17.97 21.20 -15.52
C ALA A 561 17.95 21.99 -16.83
N VAL A 562 19.12 22.20 -17.42
CA VAL A 562 19.33 22.87 -18.70
C VAL A 562 20.22 22.03 -19.60
N GLU A 563 20.18 22.28 -20.92
CA GLU A 563 21.10 21.63 -21.86
C GLU A 563 22.53 22.05 -21.53
N GLY A 564 23.47 21.10 -21.62
CA GLY A 564 24.88 21.34 -21.34
C GLY A 564 25.80 20.60 -22.30
N ASN A 565 27.10 20.95 -22.23
CA ASN A 565 28.14 20.32 -23.02
C ASN A 565 28.84 19.22 -22.18
N PRO A 566 28.75 17.94 -22.55
CA PRO A 566 29.34 16.82 -21.81
C PRO A 566 30.87 16.95 -21.59
N LEU A 567 31.57 17.68 -22.44
CA LEU A 567 33.01 17.86 -22.35
C LEU A 567 33.44 18.99 -21.38
N MET A 568 32.56 19.97 -21.11
CA MET A 568 32.90 21.19 -20.37
C MET A 568 32.13 21.34 -19.06
N ASP A 569 30.89 20.91 -19.00
CA ASP A 569 29.97 21.17 -17.90
C ASP A 569 29.93 20.01 -16.90
N TYR A 570 29.32 20.25 -15.75
CA TYR A 570 29.02 19.23 -14.77
C TYR A 570 27.70 18.54 -15.12
N ARG A 571 27.65 17.21 -15.13
CA ARG A 571 26.41 16.47 -15.30
C ARG A 571 25.49 16.66 -14.10
N TYR A 572 24.24 17.06 -14.33
CA TYR A 572 23.21 17.17 -13.30
C TYR A 572 22.38 15.87 -13.26
N ILE A 573 22.70 14.97 -12.33
CA ILE A 573 22.06 13.67 -12.20
C ILE A 573 20.70 13.83 -11.53
N ARG A 574 19.65 13.40 -12.26
CA ARG A 574 18.25 13.39 -11.80
C ARG A 574 17.79 11.95 -11.58
N ILE A 575 16.66 11.75 -10.90
CA ILE A 575 16.03 10.42 -10.73
C ILE A 575 15.78 9.74 -12.09
N THR A 576 15.38 10.52 -13.09
CA THR A 576 15.07 10.04 -14.45
C THR A 576 16.29 9.61 -15.25
N ASP A 577 17.49 9.97 -14.80
CA ASP A 577 18.73 9.68 -15.51
C ASP A 577 19.34 8.34 -15.11
N ILE A 578 18.83 7.75 -14.00
CA ILE A 578 19.32 6.49 -13.44
C ILE A 578 18.49 5.33 -14.01
N ASN A 579 19.12 4.47 -14.77
CA ASN A 579 18.53 3.26 -15.35
C ASN A 579 18.25 2.19 -14.27
N GLU A 580 17.50 1.15 -14.65
CA GLU A 580 17.18 0.02 -13.76
C GLU A 580 18.41 -0.78 -13.31
N ASP A 581 19.43 -0.83 -14.16
CA ASP A 581 20.71 -1.52 -13.91
C ASP A 581 21.70 -0.68 -13.09
N GLY A 582 21.34 0.54 -12.68
CA GLY A 582 22.19 1.46 -11.94
C GLY A 582 23.19 2.24 -12.80
N THR A 583 23.05 2.22 -14.13
CA THR A 583 23.81 3.09 -15.06
C THR A 583 23.08 4.40 -15.29
N LEU A 584 23.74 5.33 -15.99
CA LEU A 584 23.13 6.59 -16.42
C LEU A 584 22.71 6.51 -17.88
N ASN A 585 21.53 7.05 -18.21
CA ASN A 585 21.07 7.18 -19.58
C ASN A 585 21.82 8.30 -20.34
N ASP A 586 21.51 8.47 -21.64
CA ASP A 586 22.16 9.46 -22.50
C ASP A 586 21.55 10.87 -22.42
N ASP A 587 20.49 11.09 -21.62
CA ASP A 587 19.88 12.42 -21.43
C ASP A 587 20.74 13.28 -20.49
N TRP A 588 21.78 13.86 -21.09
CA TRP A 588 22.80 14.63 -20.40
C TRP A 588 22.33 16.06 -20.14
N LYS A 589 22.20 16.45 -18.88
CA LYS A 589 21.79 17.80 -18.47
C LYS A 589 22.82 18.41 -17.53
N THR A 590 22.78 19.76 -17.41
CA THR A 590 23.54 20.53 -16.45
C THR A 590 22.65 21.50 -15.68
N VAL A 591 23.22 22.36 -14.88
CA VAL A 591 22.56 23.45 -14.14
C VAL A 591 23.19 24.81 -14.52
N ALA A 592 22.42 25.88 -14.31
CA ALA A 592 22.92 27.24 -14.59
C ALA A 592 24.07 27.66 -13.67
N GLU A 593 24.09 27.17 -12.42
CA GLU A 593 25.10 27.49 -11.42
C GLU A 593 25.54 26.24 -10.67
N VAL A 594 26.85 25.96 -10.67
CA VAL A 594 27.43 24.79 -10.01
C VAL A 594 27.77 25.14 -8.55
N GLU A 595 26.96 24.62 -7.62
CA GLU A 595 27.21 24.75 -6.20
C GLU A 595 28.16 23.64 -5.72
N LYS A 596 29.32 24.02 -5.18
CA LYS A 596 30.40 23.09 -4.78
C LYS A 596 29.97 22.00 -3.78
N GLN A 597 28.98 22.29 -2.95
CA GLN A 597 28.48 21.38 -1.92
C GLN A 597 27.80 20.13 -2.52
N TYR A 598 27.26 20.22 -3.75
CA TYR A 598 26.55 19.13 -4.43
C TYR A 598 27.45 18.33 -5.38
N ILE A 599 28.72 18.69 -5.51
CA ILE A 599 29.64 17.94 -6.36
C ILE A 599 29.87 16.54 -5.78
N LEU A 600 29.69 15.53 -6.63
CA LEU A 600 29.89 14.14 -6.29
C LEU A 600 31.37 13.76 -6.27
N LYS A 601 31.69 12.78 -5.43
CA LYS A 601 33.00 12.15 -5.34
C LYS A 601 32.87 10.64 -5.47
N GLU A 602 33.93 9.97 -5.92
CA GLU A 602 34.00 8.51 -5.94
C GLU A 602 33.48 7.92 -4.65
N GLY A 603 32.61 6.92 -4.74
CA GLY A 603 32.02 6.25 -3.59
C GLY A 603 30.78 6.93 -2.97
N ASP A 604 30.37 8.10 -3.46
CA ASP A 604 29.09 8.68 -3.04
C ASP A 604 27.92 7.78 -3.51
N VAL A 605 26.99 7.50 -2.61
CA VAL A 605 25.76 6.75 -2.93
C VAL A 605 24.57 7.67 -2.88
N LEU A 606 23.80 7.70 -3.96
CA LEU A 606 22.58 8.50 -4.09
C LEU A 606 21.36 7.61 -3.91
N PHE A 607 20.38 8.07 -3.13
CA PHE A 607 19.10 7.42 -2.93
C PHE A 607 17.96 8.27 -3.50
N ALA A 608 17.12 7.68 -4.31
CA ALA A 608 15.91 8.31 -4.80
C ALA A 608 14.85 8.37 -3.70
N ARG A 609 14.34 9.60 -3.40
CA ARG A 609 13.45 9.80 -2.25
C ARG A 609 11.96 9.73 -2.56
N SER A 610 11.52 9.92 -3.80
CA SER A 610 10.10 10.15 -4.12
C SER A 610 9.63 9.51 -5.42
N GLY A 611 8.31 9.27 -5.50
CA GLY A 611 7.63 8.70 -6.65
C GLY A 611 7.87 7.19 -6.82
N ALA A 612 7.56 6.67 -8.00
CA ALA A 612 7.73 5.25 -8.34
C ALA A 612 9.17 4.76 -8.18
N THR A 613 10.14 5.67 -8.29
CA THR A 613 11.58 5.38 -8.17
C THR A 613 12.12 5.47 -6.73
N ALA A 614 11.27 5.80 -5.75
CA ALA A 614 11.71 5.85 -4.34
C ALA A 614 12.34 4.51 -3.92
N GLY A 615 13.49 4.57 -3.27
CA GLY A 615 14.28 3.39 -2.92
C GLY A 615 15.38 3.04 -3.91
N LYS A 616 15.34 3.53 -5.16
CA LYS A 616 16.41 3.30 -6.12
C LYS A 616 17.72 3.90 -5.61
N ALA A 617 18.80 3.12 -5.67
CA ALA A 617 20.13 3.58 -5.28
C ALA A 617 21.03 3.71 -6.51
N PHE A 618 21.99 4.63 -6.45
CA PHE A 618 22.99 4.85 -7.49
C PHE A 618 24.36 5.06 -6.84
N TYR A 619 25.37 4.31 -7.32
CA TYR A 619 26.75 4.43 -6.89
C TYR A 619 27.53 5.29 -7.88
N TYR A 620 28.09 6.42 -7.40
CA TYR A 620 28.84 7.31 -8.26
C TYR A 620 30.30 6.87 -8.42
N LYS A 621 30.74 6.80 -9.68
CA LYS A 621 32.12 6.54 -10.09
C LYS A 621 32.68 7.73 -10.87
N ASN A 622 33.96 8.01 -10.75
CA ASN A 622 34.62 9.10 -11.47
C ASN A 622 34.57 8.93 -13.00
N GLU A 623 34.38 7.71 -13.51
CA GLU A 623 34.20 7.43 -14.93
C GLU A 623 32.97 8.12 -15.57
N TYR A 624 31.95 8.47 -14.74
CA TYR A 624 30.77 9.24 -15.18
C TYR A 624 31.06 10.74 -15.40
N GLY A 625 32.33 11.18 -15.21
CA GLY A 625 32.73 12.58 -15.34
C GLY A 625 32.30 13.44 -14.15
N LYS A 626 32.54 14.73 -14.21
CA LYS A 626 32.17 15.66 -13.15
C LYS A 626 30.65 15.77 -13.05
N ALA A 627 30.09 15.53 -11.85
CA ALA A 627 28.64 15.54 -11.67
C ALA A 627 28.20 16.19 -10.35
N LEU A 628 26.93 16.63 -10.35
CA LEU A 628 26.18 17.04 -9.18
C LEU A 628 24.77 16.40 -9.29
N TYR A 629 23.97 16.47 -8.24
CA TYR A 629 22.72 15.71 -8.16
C TYR A 629 21.52 16.56 -7.72
N ALA A 630 20.34 16.17 -8.17
CA ALA A 630 19.08 16.88 -7.99
C ALA A 630 18.44 16.67 -6.60
N GLY A 631 17.59 17.60 -6.17
CA GLY A 631 16.95 17.64 -4.85
C GLY A 631 16.04 16.46 -4.50
N TYR A 632 15.66 15.64 -5.49
CA TYR A 632 14.95 14.38 -5.27
C TYR A 632 15.87 13.19 -4.97
N LEU A 633 17.19 13.40 -4.95
CA LEU A 633 18.19 12.44 -4.55
C LEU A 633 18.79 12.85 -3.21
N ILE A 634 19.16 11.88 -2.38
CA ILE A 634 19.83 12.06 -1.09
C ILE A 634 21.19 11.40 -1.20
N ARG A 635 22.28 12.15 -0.97
CA ARG A 635 23.64 11.63 -0.97
C ARG A 635 24.02 11.11 0.40
N PHE A 636 24.56 9.89 0.42
CA PHE A 636 25.24 9.27 1.55
C PHE A 636 26.72 9.15 1.21
N ARG A 637 27.57 9.60 2.11
CA ARG A 637 29.02 9.46 2.03
C ARG A 637 29.47 8.56 3.17
N PHE A 638 29.96 7.39 2.85
CA PHE A 638 30.31 6.40 3.86
C PHE A 638 31.71 6.64 4.45
N ASP A 639 31.91 6.20 5.68
CA ASP A 639 33.19 6.19 6.37
C ASP A 639 33.98 4.95 5.94
N GLU A 640 34.94 5.12 5.02
CA GLU A 640 35.71 4.05 4.43
C GLU A 640 36.59 3.31 5.45
N SER A 641 36.80 3.87 6.64
CA SER A 641 37.44 3.15 7.74
C SER A 641 36.57 2.07 8.37
N LYS A 642 35.26 2.15 8.18
CA LYS A 642 34.24 1.22 8.74
C LYS A 642 33.66 0.31 7.70
N VAL A 643 33.42 0.83 6.48
CA VAL A 643 32.68 0.08 5.45
C VAL A 643 33.10 0.49 4.04
N ILE A 644 33.18 -0.47 3.13
CA ILE A 644 33.44 -0.21 1.71
C ILE A 644 32.16 0.28 1.05
N PRO A 645 32.11 1.49 0.45
CA PRO A 645 30.88 2.04 -0.15
C PRO A 645 30.25 1.11 -1.21
N LEU A 646 31.06 0.44 -2.02
CA LEU A 646 30.58 -0.50 -3.04
C LEU A 646 30.01 -1.79 -2.42
N PHE A 647 30.47 -2.21 -1.26
CA PHE A 647 29.84 -3.29 -0.49
C PHE A 647 28.44 -2.90 -0.05
N VAL A 648 28.28 -1.68 0.49
CA VAL A 648 26.96 -1.16 0.84
C VAL A 648 26.05 -1.14 -0.39
N TYR A 649 26.52 -0.61 -1.52
CA TYR A 649 25.73 -0.55 -2.75
C TYR A 649 25.28 -1.94 -3.23
N ASN A 650 26.10 -2.96 -3.11
CA ASN A 650 25.71 -4.34 -3.44
C ASN A 650 24.60 -4.87 -2.51
N LEU A 651 24.60 -4.49 -1.22
CA LEU A 651 23.50 -4.80 -0.29
C LEU A 651 22.20 -4.06 -0.66
N LEU A 652 22.30 -2.83 -1.21
CA LEU A 652 21.14 -2.08 -1.69
C LEU A 652 20.52 -2.64 -2.99
N CYS A 653 21.14 -3.65 -3.59
CA CYS A 653 20.60 -4.41 -4.71
C CYS A 653 19.99 -5.75 -4.26
N SER A 654 20.00 -6.06 -2.97
CA SER A 654 19.51 -7.33 -2.42
C SER A 654 17.98 -7.39 -2.32
N LYS A 655 17.46 -8.61 -2.15
CA LYS A 655 16.04 -8.84 -1.90
C LYS A 655 15.59 -8.15 -0.60
N GLU A 656 16.37 -8.27 0.47
CA GLU A 656 16.09 -7.72 1.80
C GLU A 656 15.95 -6.19 1.76
N TYR A 657 16.79 -5.51 0.97
CA TYR A 657 16.64 -4.06 0.77
C TYR A 657 15.39 -3.72 -0.04
N ASN A 658 15.12 -4.44 -1.12
CA ASN A 658 13.93 -4.21 -1.94
C ASN A 658 12.65 -4.43 -1.14
N ASP A 659 12.58 -5.48 -0.33
CA ASP A 659 11.46 -5.75 0.58
C ASP A 659 11.31 -4.64 1.62
N TRP A 660 12.42 -4.13 2.17
CA TRP A 660 12.41 -2.99 3.07
C TRP A 660 11.91 -1.70 2.39
N VAL A 661 12.33 -1.44 1.15
CA VAL A 661 11.88 -0.29 0.35
C VAL A 661 10.38 -0.35 0.12
N GLU A 662 9.83 -1.48 -0.35
CA GLU A 662 8.40 -1.64 -0.61
C GLU A 662 7.57 -1.43 0.67
N LYS A 663 8.05 -1.94 1.80
CA LYS A 663 7.43 -1.74 3.11
C LYS A 663 7.50 -0.28 3.60
N THR A 664 8.64 0.40 3.35
CA THR A 664 8.90 1.76 3.83
C THR A 664 8.21 2.83 3.00
N LYS A 665 7.97 2.58 1.71
CA LYS A 665 7.25 3.50 0.81
C LYS A 665 5.84 3.87 1.32
N GLY A 666 5.19 2.98 2.07
CA GLY A 666 3.85 3.19 2.63
C GLY A 666 2.75 3.38 1.56
N GLY A 667 1.51 2.99 1.88
CA GLY A 667 0.35 3.06 0.96
C GLY A 667 -0.20 4.46 0.65
N THR A 668 0.60 5.53 0.71
CA THR A 668 0.14 6.90 0.44
C THR A 668 0.30 7.27 -1.03
N ALA A 669 -0.57 8.15 -1.53
CA ALA A 669 -0.56 8.63 -2.92
C ALA A 669 0.75 9.33 -3.36
N ARG A 670 1.66 9.63 -2.42
CA ARG A 670 3.02 10.11 -2.67
C ARG A 670 4.00 9.25 -1.90
N GLN A 671 4.50 8.23 -2.55
CA GLN A 671 5.59 7.39 -2.03
C GLN A 671 6.83 8.25 -1.79
N ASN A 672 7.35 8.26 -0.56
CA ASN A 672 8.54 9.03 -0.21
C ASN A 672 9.30 8.37 0.93
N ILE A 673 10.61 8.18 0.75
CA ILE A 673 11.52 7.70 1.78
C ILE A 673 12.49 8.85 2.12
N ASN A 674 12.52 9.26 3.38
CA ASN A 674 13.39 10.36 3.83
C ASN A 674 14.77 9.84 4.29
N SER A 675 15.69 10.78 4.56
CA SER A 675 17.06 10.44 4.97
C SER A 675 17.13 9.66 6.29
N GLN A 676 16.25 9.94 7.24
CA GLN A 676 16.21 9.23 8.53
C GLN A 676 15.77 7.78 8.36
N GLN A 677 14.77 7.53 7.49
CA GLN A 677 14.34 6.17 7.17
C GLN A 677 15.48 5.38 6.51
N TYR A 678 16.23 5.96 5.56
CA TYR A 678 17.41 5.31 5.00
C TYR A 678 18.49 5.06 6.06
N CYS A 679 18.74 6.02 6.96
CA CYS A 679 19.69 5.84 8.07
C CYS A 679 19.28 4.70 9.02
N SER A 680 17.99 4.41 9.16
CA SER A 680 17.50 3.35 10.05
C SER A 680 17.58 1.94 9.44
N PHE A 681 17.83 1.82 8.14
CA PHE A 681 18.00 0.52 7.50
C PHE A 681 19.23 -0.21 8.08
N GLU A 682 19.03 -1.44 8.55
CA GLU A 682 20.10 -2.26 9.17
C GLU A 682 20.73 -3.16 8.12
N ILE A 683 22.06 -3.13 8.06
CA ILE A 683 22.85 -3.97 7.16
C ILE A 683 23.86 -4.81 7.96
N PRO A 684 24.22 -6.03 7.49
CA PRO A 684 25.28 -6.81 8.08
C PRO A 684 26.64 -6.14 7.88
N LEU A 685 27.45 -6.09 8.91
CA LEU A 685 28.80 -5.51 8.88
C LEU A 685 29.87 -6.58 9.11
N PRO A 686 30.30 -7.32 8.07
CA PRO A 686 31.42 -8.24 8.17
C PRO A 686 32.76 -7.49 8.25
N PRO A 687 33.84 -8.15 8.68
CA PRO A 687 35.22 -7.61 8.61
C PRO A 687 35.59 -7.16 7.19
N MET A 688 36.50 -6.18 7.09
CA MET A 688 36.87 -5.54 5.82
C MET A 688 37.40 -6.52 4.76
N ASP A 689 38.03 -7.60 5.14
CA ASP A 689 38.51 -8.65 4.22
C ASP A 689 37.37 -9.44 3.58
N ILE A 690 36.26 -9.66 4.32
CA ILE A 690 35.04 -10.29 3.79
C ILE A 690 34.31 -9.31 2.87
N GLN A 691 34.20 -8.02 3.27
CA GLN A 691 33.61 -7.00 2.42
C GLN A 691 34.32 -6.92 1.06
N LYS A 692 35.67 -6.94 1.06
CA LYS A 692 36.48 -6.94 -0.18
C LYS A 692 36.17 -8.15 -1.07
N LYS A 693 36.09 -9.37 -0.50
CA LYS A 693 35.76 -10.58 -1.25
C LYS A 693 34.41 -10.52 -1.89
N ILE A 694 33.39 -10.02 -1.16
CA ILE A 694 32.02 -9.82 -1.70
C ILE A 694 32.05 -8.83 -2.87
N VAL A 695 32.74 -7.69 -2.69
CA VAL A 695 32.87 -6.68 -3.75
C VAL A 695 33.56 -7.28 -4.99
N GLU A 696 34.67 -7.98 -4.82
CA GLU A 696 35.41 -8.60 -5.94
C GLU A 696 34.56 -9.62 -6.72
N GLU A 697 33.79 -10.47 -6.00
CA GLU A 697 32.93 -11.46 -6.68
C GLU A 697 31.74 -10.77 -7.37
N CYS A 698 31.12 -9.76 -6.75
CA CYS A 698 30.03 -8.99 -7.35
C CYS A 698 30.50 -8.18 -8.56
N GLU A 699 31.71 -7.59 -8.53
CA GLU A 699 32.27 -6.87 -9.67
C GLU A 699 32.54 -7.78 -10.86
N LYS A 700 32.95 -9.04 -10.65
CA LYS A 700 33.07 -10.03 -11.76
C LYS A 700 31.73 -10.24 -12.47
N VAL A 701 30.63 -10.32 -11.71
CA VAL A 701 29.27 -10.44 -12.27
C VAL A 701 28.91 -9.18 -13.05
N ASN A 702 29.17 -7.99 -12.48
CA ASN A 702 28.90 -6.71 -13.13
C ASN A 702 29.69 -6.54 -14.44
N ASN A 703 31.00 -6.80 -14.40
CA ASN A 703 31.86 -6.67 -15.56
C ASN A 703 31.41 -7.61 -16.69
N ARG A 704 31.05 -8.86 -16.33
CA ARG A 704 30.51 -9.82 -17.31
C ARG A 704 29.17 -9.37 -17.88
N MET A 705 28.32 -8.77 -17.08
CA MET A 705 27.02 -8.20 -17.52
C MET A 705 27.26 -7.07 -18.54
N VAL A 706 28.19 -6.14 -18.24
CA VAL A 706 28.53 -5.04 -19.15
C VAL A 706 29.09 -5.55 -20.48
N GLU A 707 30.02 -6.52 -20.43
CA GLU A 707 30.56 -7.17 -21.64
C GLU A 707 29.44 -7.80 -22.49
N LEU A 708 28.50 -8.51 -21.83
CA LEU A 708 27.40 -9.17 -22.54
C LEU A 708 26.40 -8.17 -23.12
N LEU A 709 26.12 -7.07 -22.44
CA LEU A 709 25.27 -5.99 -22.97
C LEU A 709 25.90 -5.36 -24.23
N GLN A 710 27.21 -5.10 -24.22
CA GLN A 710 27.94 -4.64 -25.40
C GLN A 710 27.92 -5.68 -26.53
N GLN A 711 28.07 -6.97 -26.18
CA GLN A 711 27.99 -8.05 -27.16
C GLN A 711 26.59 -8.16 -27.78
N ILE A 712 25.52 -7.98 -26.97
CA ILE A 712 24.15 -7.94 -27.48
C ILE A 712 24.00 -6.81 -28.48
N GLN A 713 24.42 -5.59 -28.13
CA GLN A 713 24.33 -4.44 -29.04
C GLN A 713 25.11 -4.69 -30.36
N TYR A 714 26.37 -5.13 -30.27
CA TYR A 714 27.20 -5.48 -31.43
C TYR A 714 26.55 -6.55 -32.31
N ASN A 715 25.96 -7.58 -31.69
CA ASN A 715 25.29 -8.64 -32.42
C ASN A 715 23.98 -8.17 -33.07
N GLU A 716 23.23 -7.26 -32.47
CA GLU A 716 22.04 -6.66 -33.11
C GLU A 716 22.44 -5.79 -34.31
N GLU A 717 23.50 -4.98 -34.23
CA GLU A 717 24.05 -4.24 -35.37
C GLU A 717 24.54 -5.18 -36.50
N ARG A 718 25.24 -6.25 -36.13
CA ARG A 718 25.71 -7.28 -37.06
C ARG A 718 24.54 -8.01 -37.77
N LYS A 719 23.46 -8.28 -37.07
CA LYS A 719 22.23 -8.82 -37.70
C LYS A 719 21.70 -7.88 -38.77
N LEU A 720 21.62 -6.59 -38.45
CA LEU A 720 21.13 -5.57 -39.40
C LEU A 720 21.97 -5.53 -40.65
N HIS A 721 23.30 -5.52 -40.52
CA HIS A 721 24.23 -5.53 -41.67
C HIS A 721 24.13 -6.80 -42.52
N LEU A 722 24.05 -7.98 -41.90
CA LEU A 722 23.88 -9.25 -42.61
C LEU A 722 22.58 -9.27 -43.42
N PHE A 723 21.52 -8.72 -42.82
CA PHE A 723 20.23 -8.63 -43.50
C PHE A 723 20.26 -7.62 -44.66
N GLU A 724 20.89 -6.46 -44.49
CA GLU A 724 21.05 -5.45 -45.54
C GLU A 724 21.89 -5.97 -46.73
N ASP A 725 22.97 -6.70 -46.45
CA ASP A 725 23.78 -7.37 -47.48
C ASP A 725 22.94 -8.39 -48.26
N ALA A 726 22.14 -9.20 -47.53
CA ALA A 726 21.24 -10.15 -48.21
C ALA A 726 20.17 -9.44 -49.06
N GLN A 727 19.61 -8.35 -48.57
CA GLN A 727 18.65 -7.57 -49.38
C GLN A 727 19.27 -6.92 -50.62
N SER A 728 20.54 -6.48 -50.55
CA SER A 728 21.23 -5.94 -51.73
C SER A 728 21.39 -6.96 -52.85
N LYS A 729 21.39 -8.25 -52.50
CA LYS A 729 21.47 -9.38 -53.44
C LYS A 729 20.08 -9.90 -53.87
N ALA A 730 19.01 -9.20 -53.48
CA ALA A 730 17.67 -9.60 -53.88
C ALA A 730 17.49 -9.48 -55.41
N ASN A 731 16.96 -10.51 -56.02
CA ASN A 731 16.69 -10.59 -57.44
C ASN A 731 15.20 -10.69 -57.76
N ARG A 732 14.34 -10.74 -56.77
CA ARG A 732 12.86 -10.85 -56.88
C ARG A 732 12.17 -9.93 -55.87
N ALA A 733 11.06 -9.39 -56.30
CA ALA A 733 10.10 -8.74 -55.40
C ALA A 733 8.83 -9.57 -55.31
N LEU A 734 8.45 -9.95 -54.14
CA LEU A 734 7.24 -10.73 -53.89
C LEU A 734 6.25 -9.94 -53.04
N ARG A 735 5.02 -9.94 -53.51
CA ARG A 735 3.92 -9.36 -52.72
C ARG A 735 3.34 -10.46 -51.82
N LEU A 736 2.98 -10.10 -50.59
CA LEU A 736 2.50 -11.10 -49.59
C LEU A 736 1.11 -11.68 -49.91
N ASP A 737 0.37 -11.14 -50.87
CA ASP A 737 -0.87 -11.75 -51.39
C ASP A 737 -0.62 -12.79 -52.49
N SER A 738 0.63 -13.06 -52.86
CA SER A 738 0.96 -14.08 -53.87
C SER A 738 0.67 -15.50 -53.36
N ALA A 739 0.59 -16.45 -54.34
CA ALA A 739 0.32 -17.87 -54.01
C ALA A 739 1.42 -18.56 -53.18
N VAL A 740 2.53 -17.89 -52.91
CA VAL A 740 3.62 -18.36 -52.05
C VAL A 740 3.26 -18.31 -50.56
N PHE A 741 2.32 -17.46 -50.21
CA PHE A 741 1.99 -17.19 -48.81
C PHE A 741 0.54 -17.50 -48.47
N ASN A 742 0.31 -18.07 -47.32
CA ASN A 742 -1.01 -18.18 -46.68
C ASN A 742 -1.05 -17.26 -45.47
N ILE A 743 -1.95 -16.28 -45.48
CA ILE A 743 -2.13 -15.29 -44.40
C ILE A 743 -3.49 -15.49 -43.75
N SER A 744 -3.44 -15.71 -42.44
CA SER A 744 -4.61 -15.88 -41.58
C SER A 744 -4.47 -15.07 -40.28
N ILE A 745 -5.54 -14.99 -39.53
CA ILE A 745 -5.53 -14.45 -38.16
C ILE A 745 -6.11 -15.50 -37.22
N GLY A 746 -5.79 -15.36 -35.95
CA GLY A 746 -6.41 -16.19 -34.92
C GLY A 746 -7.86 -15.79 -34.64
N ARG A 747 -8.42 -16.36 -33.57
CA ARG A 747 -9.74 -16.01 -33.05
C ARG A 747 -9.64 -15.36 -31.69
N ARG A 748 -10.68 -14.68 -31.27
CA ARG A 748 -10.78 -14.19 -29.91
C ARG A 748 -10.70 -15.37 -28.93
N VAL A 749 -9.73 -15.30 -28.01
CA VAL A 749 -9.58 -16.25 -26.92
C VAL A 749 -10.20 -15.65 -25.67
N LEU A 750 -11.17 -16.34 -25.09
CA LEU A 750 -11.86 -15.87 -23.89
C LEU A 750 -11.01 -16.19 -22.65
N LYS A 751 -11.15 -15.38 -21.61
CA LYS A 751 -10.39 -15.56 -20.34
C LYS A 751 -10.55 -16.97 -19.75
N LYS A 752 -11.72 -17.60 -19.93
CA LYS A 752 -12.00 -18.98 -19.50
C LYS A 752 -11.24 -20.06 -20.28
N GLU A 753 -10.72 -19.74 -21.46
CA GLU A 753 -9.94 -20.68 -22.30
C GLU A 753 -8.44 -20.59 -21.99
N VAL A 754 -8.03 -19.61 -21.18
CA VAL A 754 -6.65 -19.48 -20.71
C VAL A 754 -6.48 -20.32 -19.45
N VAL A 755 -5.56 -21.27 -19.52
CA VAL A 755 -5.24 -22.21 -18.43
C VAL A 755 -3.74 -22.22 -18.16
N ASP A 756 -3.31 -22.63 -16.98
CA ASP A 756 -1.90 -22.64 -16.61
C ASP A 756 -1.14 -23.83 -17.24
N THR A 757 -1.82 -24.92 -17.55
CA THR A 757 -1.24 -26.22 -17.98
C THR A 757 -1.75 -26.71 -19.34
N GLY A 758 -2.19 -25.83 -20.23
CA GLY A 758 -2.71 -26.17 -21.57
C GLY A 758 -1.61 -26.59 -22.56
N ARG A 759 -2.02 -27.21 -23.69
CA ARG A 759 -1.12 -27.72 -24.72
C ARG A 759 -0.58 -26.65 -25.67
N PHE A 760 -1.30 -25.52 -25.85
CA PHE A 760 -1.01 -24.49 -26.83
C PHE A 760 -0.66 -23.19 -26.14
N ASP A 761 0.53 -22.63 -26.44
CA ASP A 761 0.91 -21.30 -25.99
C ASP A 761 0.09 -20.22 -26.72
N ILE A 762 -0.55 -19.30 -25.98
CA ILE A 762 -1.43 -18.29 -26.56
C ILE A 762 -0.63 -17.02 -26.89
N TYR A 763 -0.62 -16.62 -28.17
CA TYR A 763 0.00 -15.39 -28.64
C TYR A 763 -1.06 -14.36 -29.07
N SER A 764 -0.82 -13.11 -28.70
CA SER A 764 -1.67 -11.96 -29.04
C SER A 764 -0.87 -10.88 -29.79
N ALA A 765 -1.11 -9.59 -29.54
CA ALA A 765 -0.34 -8.51 -30.14
C ALA A 765 1.17 -8.58 -29.78
N ASN A 766 1.53 -9.01 -28.57
CA ASN A 766 2.88 -9.45 -28.25
C ASN A 766 3.08 -10.88 -28.78
N VAL A 767 3.86 -11.00 -29.83
CA VAL A 767 4.12 -12.31 -30.50
C VAL A 767 5.39 -12.99 -29.99
N PHE A 768 6.09 -12.42 -29.02
CA PHE A 768 7.28 -13.01 -28.41
C PHE A 768 6.97 -13.74 -27.10
N GLU A 769 5.97 -13.28 -26.36
CA GLU A 769 5.60 -13.82 -25.04
C GLU A 769 4.18 -14.35 -25.08
N SER A 770 4.03 -15.60 -24.65
CA SER A 770 2.72 -16.22 -24.41
C SER A 770 2.12 -15.61 -23.14
N PHE A 771 0.85 -15.19 -23.15
CA PHE A 771 0.16 -14.71 -21.98
C PHE A 771 -0.64 -15.79 -21.23
N GLY A 772 -0.48 -17.06 -21.63
CA GLY A 772 -1.12 -18.19 -21.01
C GLY A 772 -1.15 -19.39 -21.97
N LYS A 773 -1.84 -20.46 -21.59
CA LYS A 773 -1.98 -21.66 -22.40
C LYS A 773 -3.44 -21.96 -22.67
N SER A 774 -3.71 -22.75 -23.72
CA SER A 774 -5.05 -23.22 -24.10
C SER A 774 -5.01 -24.72 -24.40
N GLU A 775 -6.15 -25.41 -24.23
CA GLU A 775 -6.33 -26.79 -24.67
C GLU A 775 -6.65 -26.91 -26.16
N HIS A 776 -7.04 -25.80 -26.80
CA HIS A 776 -7.47 -25.77 -28.19
C HIS A 776 -6.79 -24.65 -28.98
N SER A 777 -6.58 -24.85 -30.27
CA SER A 777 -6.12 -23.84 -31.22
C SER A 777 -7.05 -23.81 -32.44
N VAL A 778 -7.11 -22.63 -33.10
CA VAL A 778 -7.78 -22.49 -34.42
C VAL A 778 -6.97 -23.12 -35.54
N LEU A 779 -5.70 -23.39 -35.30
CA LEU A 779 -4.81 -24.02 -36.24
C LEU A 779 -4.83 -25.55 -36.02
N ASN A 780 -4.99 -26.30 -37.11
CA ASN A 780 -5.05 -27.76 -37.07
C ASN A 780 -3.75 -28.44 -37.56
N ASP A 781 -2.86 -27.65 -38.18
CA ASP A 781 -1.59 -28.18 -38.74
C ASP A 781 -0.42 -27.39 -38.16
N PHE A 782 0.52 -28.06 -37.54
CA PHE A 782 1.76 -27.52 -36.97
C PHE A 782 3.02 -28.10 -37.61
N SER A 783 2.86 -28.92 -38.65
CA SER A 783 3.97 -29.52 -39.41
C SER A 783 4.79 -28.51 -40.19
N GLN A 784 4.28 -27.30 -40.39
CA GLN A 784 4.93 -26.21 -41.08
C GLN A 784 5.25 -25.07 -40.11
N PRO A 785 6.39 -24.37 -40.29
CA PRO A 785 6.70 -23.19 -39.51
C PRO A 785 5.72 -22.04 -39.80
N SER A 786 5.61 -21.12 -38.87
CA SER A 786 4.75 -19.95 -39.00
C SER A 786 5.50 -18.67 -38.65
N VAL A 787 5.17 -17.56 -39.31
CA VAL A 787 5.63 -16.23 -38.95
C VAL A 787 4.44 -15.48 -38.35
N LEU A 788 4.56 -15.05 -37.10
CA LEU A 788 3.55 -14.29 -36.40
C LEU A 788 3.81 -12.79 -36.51
N TRP A 789 2.73 -11.99 -36.50
CA TRP A 789 2.84 -10.55 -36.34
C TRP A 789 1.75 -10.01 -35.42
N GLY A 790 2.07 -8.94 -34.65
CA GLY A 790 1.09 -8.20 -33.85
C GLY A 790 0.22 -7.32 -34.74
N ILE A 791 -1.12 -7.43 -34.64
CA ILE A 791 -2.06 -6.64 -35.44
C ILE A 791 -2.22 -5.23 -34.87
N ASP A 792 -2.19 -5.10 -33.56
CA ASP A 792 -2.27 -3.84 -32.81
C ASP A 792 -1.29 -3.84 -31.64
N GLY A 793 -0.82 -2.65 -31.25
CA GLY A 793 0.28 -2.48 -30.30
C GLY A 793 1.57 -2.08 -31.00
N ASP A 794 2.71 -2.39 -30.39
CA ASP A 794 4.02 -2.19 -30.99
C ASP A 794 4.23 -3.21 -32.12
N TRP A 795 4.88 -2.74 -33.22
CA TRP A 795 5.14 -3.63 -34.35
C TRP A 795 6.13 -4.72 -33.99
N MET A 796 5.70 -5.98 -34.05
CA MET A 796 6.48 -7.16 -33.71
C MET A 796 6.25 -8.28 -34.70
N VAL A 797 7.34 -8.98 -35.09
CA VAL A 797 7.30 -10.17 -35.93
C VAL A 797 8.14 -11.27 -35.28
N ASN A 798 7.57 -12.45 -35.14
CA ASN A 798 8.24 -13.61 -34.53
C ASN A 798 8.14 -14.86 -35.44
N PHE A 799 9.10 -15.77 -35.28
CA PHE A 799 9.13 -17.06 -35.93
C PHE A 799 8.76 -18.18 -34.97
N ILE A 800 7.79 -19.00 -35.36
CA ILE A 800 7.43 -20.23 -34.66
C ILE A 800 7.87 -21.42 -35.50
N GLY A 801 8.68 -22.29 -34.93
CA GLY A 801 9.18 -23.49 -35.58
C GLY A 801 8.08 -24.52 -35.89
N LYS A 802 8.37 -25.47 -36.78
CA LYS A 802 7.51 -26.61 -37.02
C LYS A 802 7.34 -27.42 -35.71
N ASP A 803 6.22 -28.07 -35.57
CA ASP A 803 5.83 -28.91 -34.43
C ASP A 803 5.70 -28.17 -33.08
N GLN A 804 5.84 -26.85 -33.07
CA GLN A 804 5.53 -26.00 -31.91
C GLN A 804 4.03 -25.68 -31.89
N LEU A 805 3.36 -26.06 -30.80
CA LEU A 805 1.93 -25.90 -30.63
C LEU A 805 1.60 -24.51 -30.08
N PHE A 806 0.79 -23.74 -30.79
CA PHE A 806 0.38 -22.41 -30.37
C PHE A 806 -1.06 -22.08 -30.77
N CYS A 807 -1.65 -21.10 -30.09
CA CYS A 807 -2.98 -20.57 -30.35
C CYS A 807 -2.89 -19.07 -30.63
N PRO A 808 -3.04 -18.59 -31.86
CA PRO A 808 -3.08 -17.16 -32.15
C PRO A 808 -4.46 -16.59 -31.79
N THR A 809 -4.47 -15.37 -31.21
CA THR A 809 -5.70 -14.61 -30.99
C THR A 809 -6.08 -13.76 -32.23
N ASP A 810 -7.22 -13.11 -32.19
CA ASP A 810 -7.67 -12.11 -33.16
C ASP A 810 -6.77 -10.85 -33.23
N HIS A 811 -5.80 -10.70 -32.33
CA HIS A 811 -4.73 -9.68 -32.35
C HIS A 811 -3.38 -10.23 -32.85
N CYS A 812 -3.31 -11.49 -33.23
CA CYS A 812 -2.14 -12.17 -33.74
C CYS A 812 -2.39 -12.69 -35.15
N GLY A 813 -1.63 -12.21 -36.10
CA GLY A 813 -1.65 -12.69 -37.47
C GLY A 813 -0.64 -13.82 -37.69
N VAL A 814 -0.89 -14.69 -38.66
CA VAL A 814 -0.08 -15.86 -39.00
C VAL A 814 0.18 -15.89 -40.48
N ILE A 815 1.44 -15.90 -40.90
CA ILE A 815 1.88 -16.15 -42.27
C ILE A 815 2.56 -17.52 -42.35
N ARG A 816 2.14 -18.32 -43.32
CA ARG A 816 2.81 -19.57 -43.68
C ARG A 816 3.34 -19.48 -45.07
N VAL A 817 4.57 -19.90 -45.28
CA VAL A 817 5.17 -20.01 -46.62
C VAL A 817 4.80 -21.36 -47.21
N LEU A 818 4.07 -21.37 -48.31
CA LEU A 818 3.60 -22.56 -49.00
C LEU A 818 4.68 -23.21 -49.87
N ASN A 819 5.73 -22.47 -50.23
CA ASN A 819 6.85 -22.96 -51.03
C ASN A 819 8.20 -22.51 -50.42
N GLU A 820 8.74 -23.31 -49.52
CA GLU A 820 10.04 -23.10 -48.87
C GLU A 820 11.25 -23.15 -49.86
N ASN A 821 11.06 -23.59 -51.13
CA ASN A 821 12.09 -23.52 -52.14
C ASN A 821 12.20 -22.11 -52.77
N GLU A 822 11.22 -21.24 -52.56
CA GLU A 822 11.23 -19.86 -53.01
C GLU A 822 11.57 -18.87 -51.90
N VAL A 823 10.95 -19.04 -50.75
CA VAL A 823 11.14 -18.20 -49.56
C VAL A 823 11.20 -19.07 -48.31
N LEU A 824 12.25 -18.94 -47.51
CA LEU A 824 12.32 -19.58 -46.20
C LEU A 824 11.47 -18.81 -45.19
N SER A 825 10.61 -19.51 -44.45
CA SER A 825 9.78 -18.91 -43.40
C SER A 825 10.62 -18.16 -42.37
N ARG A 826 11.78 -18.70 -41.99
CA ARG A 826 12.70 -18.01 -41.05
C ARG A 826 13.29 -16.73 -41.65
N TYR A 827 13.59 -16.70 -42.97
CA TYR A 827 14.06 -15.50 -43.65
C TYR A 827 12.99 -14.41 -43.68
N LEU A 828 11.72 -14.79 -43.91
CA LEU A 828 10.59 -13.87 -44.04
C LEU A 828 10.43 -12.92 -42.83
N VAL A 829 10.82 -13.31 -41.63
CA VAL A 829 10.74 -12.48 -40.42
C VAL A 829 11.41 -11.10 -40.62
N TYR A 830 12.59 -11.08 -41.22
CA TYR A 830 13.39 -9.86 -41.29
C TYR A 830 12.84 -8.84 -42.31
N PRO A 831 12.55 -9.22 -43.60
CA PRO A 831 11.91 -8.27 -44.50
C PRO A 831 10.52 -7.83 -44.03
N LEU A 832 9.75 -8.69 -43.40
CA LEU A 832 8.43 -8.34 -42.84
C LEU A 832 8.56 -7.32 -41.71
N GLN A 833 9.51 -7.51 -40.79
CA GLN A 833 9.79 -6.57 -39.70
C GLN A 833 10.14 -5.18 -40.27
N LYS A 834 11.09 -5.13 -41.25
CA LYS A 834 11.57 -3.89 -41.84
C LYS A 834 10.47 -3.15 -42.63
N GLU A 835 9.66 -3.88 -43.43
CA GLU A 835 8.58 -3.27 -44.19
C GLU A 835 7.47 -2.73 -43.29
N GLY A 836 7.14 -3.43 -42.19
CA GLY A 836 6.19 -2.95 -41.22
C GLY A 836 6.65 -1.70 -40.46
N GLU A 837 7.96 -1.60 -40.15
CA GLU A 837 8.57 -0.40 -39.55
C GLU A 837 8.45 0.80 -40.50
N LYS A 838 8.72 0.62 -41.82
CA LYS A 838 8.50 1.65 -42.82
C LYS A 838 7.06 2.14 -42.88
N GLN A 839 6.09 1.23 -42.70
CA GLN A 839 4.67 1.55 -42.63
C GLN A 839 4.26 2.21 -41.31
N ARG A 840 5.15 2.23 -40.30
CA ARG A 840 4.89 2.74 -38.92
C ARG A 840 3.67 2.07 -38.26
N PHE A 841 3.58 0.75 -38.40
CA PHE A 841 2.52 0.00 -37.75
C PHE A 841 2.59 0.20 -36.23
N SER A 842 1.44 0.41 -35.62
CA SER A 842 1.29 0.71 -34.20
C SER A 842 -0.16 0.53 -33.76
N ARG A 843 -0.47 0.75 -32.51
CA ARG A 843 -1.84 0.71 -31.99
C ARG A 843 -2.80 1.65 -32.74
N ALA A 844 -2.33 2.82 -33.17
CA ALA A 844 -3.11 3.78 -33.96
C ALA A 844 -3.18 3.43 -35.44
N ASN A 845 -2.18 2.70 -35.99
CA ASN A 845 -2.04 2.32 -37.37
C ASN A 845 -1.89 0.79 -37.47
N ARG A 846 -3.01 0.09 -37.29
CA ARG A 846 -3.06 -1.38 -37.18
C ARG A 846 -2.52 -2.12 -38.39
N ALA A 847 -1.75 -3.18 -38.17
CA ALA A 847 -1.23 -4.08 -39.19
C ALA A 847 -2.29 -5.14 -39.58
N SER A 848 -3.40 -4.69 -40.21
CA SER A 848 -4.46 -5.60 -40.64
C SER A 848 -3.96 -6.57 -41.74
N THR A 849 -4.67 -7.70 -41.90
CA THR A 849 -4.34 -8.70 -42.94
C THR A 849 -4.30 -8.12 -44.33
N GLU A 850 -5.16 -7.16 -44.69
CA GLU A 850 -5.16 -6.48 -45.98
C GLU A 850 -3.89 -5.68 -46.20
N ARG A 851 -3.45 -4.93 -45.17
CA ARG A 851 -2.21 -4.14 -45.25
C ARG A 851 -0.98 -5.03 -45.34
N ILE A 852 -0.93 -6.13 -44.55
CA ILE A 852 0.14 -7.11 -44.66
C ILE A 852 0.18 -7.73 -46.04
N ARG A 853 -0.93 -8.15 -46.62
CA ARG A 853 -1.03 -8.66 -48.02
C ARG A 853 -0.50 -7.70 -49.05
N SER A 854 -0.63 -6.39 -48.81
CA SER A 854 -0.16 -5.36 -49.78
C SER A 854 1.35 -5.11 -49.72
N LEU A 855 2.05 -5.62 -48.66
CA LEU A 855 3.49 -5.43 -48.54
C LEU A 855 4.27 -6.17 -49.63
N ILE A 856 5.35 -5.56 -50.07
CA ILE A 856 6.28 -6.14 -51.06
C ILE A 856 7.61 -6.37 -50.35
N ILE A 857 8.05 -7.60 -50.34
CA ILE A 857 9.35 -7.98 -49.77
C ILE A 857 10.35 -8.26 -50.88
N GLN A 858 11.60 -7.89 -50.64
CA GLN A 858 12.72 -8.21 -51.53
C GLN A 858 13.31 -9.56 -51.14
N VAL A 859 13.44 -10.48 -52.08
CA VAL A 859 13.84 -11.86 -51.83
C VAL A 859 15.06 -12.20 -52.68
N PRO A 860 16.19 -12.58 -52.08
CA PRO A 860 17.35 -13.10 -52.77
C PRO A 860 17.19 -14.56 -53.14
N SER A 861 18.16 -15.15 -53.83
CA SER A 861 18.15 -16.57 -54.16
C SER A 861 18.07 -17.45 -52.87
N ILE A 862 17.53 -18.67 -53.00
CA ILE A 862 17.34 -19.56 -51.84
C ILE A 862 18.66 -19.92 -51.15
N GLU A 863 19.78 -19.96 -51.90
CA GLU A 863 21.11 -20.20 -51.36
C GLU A 863 21.52 -19.05 -50.43
N VAL A 864 21.34 -17.80 -50.86
CA VAL A 864 21.61 -16.62 -50.03
C VAL A 864 20.73 -16.58 -48.80
N GLN A 865 19.44 -16.94 -48.95
CA GLN A 865 18.53 -17.02 -47.78
C GLN A 865 19.01 -18.05 -46.74
N LYS A 866 19.41 -19.26 -47.19
CA LYS A 866 19.94 -20.32 -46.31
C LYS A 866 21.19 -19.86 -45.56
N GLU A 867 22.15 -19.27 -46.29
CA GLU A 867 23.39 -18.74 -45.70
C GLU A 867 23.12 -17.69 -44.63
N VAL A 868 22.23 -16.76 -44.93
CA VAL A 868 21.89 -15.65 -44.00
C VAL A 868 21.12 -16.19 -42.78
N VAL A 869 20.12 -17.05 -42.98
CA VAL A 869 19.35 -17.66 -41.88
C VAL A 869 20.27 -18.45 -40.95
N GLU A 870 21.24 -19.22 -41.47
CA GLU A 870 22.19 -19.94 -40.62
C GLU A 870 23.02 -18.99 -39.75
N LYS A 871 23.55 -17.88 -40.34
CA LYS A 871 24.34 -16.88 -39.64
C LYS A 871 23.49 -16.14 -38.60
N LEU A 872 22.28 -15.72 -38.95
CA LEU A 872 21.36 -15.02 -38.06
C LEU A 872 20.90 -15.92 -36.91
N SER A 873 20.66 -17.20 -37.16
CA SER A 873 20.26 -18.14 -36.09
C SER A 873 21.35 -18.33 -35.01
N LYS A 874 22.64 -18.34 -35.42
CA LYS A 874 23.76 -18.38 -34.50
C LYS A 874 23.85 -17.12 -33.63
N ILE A 875 23.66 -15.96 -34.28
CA ILE A 875 23.67 -14.67 -33.55
C ILE A 875 22.47 -14.59 -32.58
N ASP A 876 21.28 -15.02 -32.99
CA ASP A 876 20.08 -15.07 -32.11
C ASP A 876 20.32 -15.95 -30.90
N GLU A 877 21.00 -17.09 -31.07
CA GLU A 877 21.37 -17.97 -29.94
C GLU A 877 22.37 -17.29 -28.97
N GLU A 878 23.38 -16.57 -29.51
CA GLU A 878 24.35 -15.81 -28.73
C GLU A 878 23.65 -14.71 -27.93
N ILE A 879 22.74 -13.95 -28.56
CA ILE A 879 21.95 -12.90 -27.89
C ILE A 879 21.04 -13.49 -26.82
N SER A 880 20.39 -14.61 -27.09
CA SER A 880 19.50 -15.28 -26.11
C SER A 880 20.28 -15.72 -24.86
N LYS A 881 21.44 -16.37 -25.05
CA LYS A 881 22.32 -16.77 -23.92
C LYS A 881 22.81 -15.56 -23.12
N ALA A 882 23.18 -14.47 -23.81
CA ALA A 882 23.63 -13.26 -23.16
C ALA A 882 22.49 -12.59 -22.36
N LYS A 883 21.29 -12.47 -22.93
CA LYS A 883 20.08 -11.95 -22.25
C LYS A 883 19.71 -12.78 -21.02
N GLN A 884 19.78 -14.10 -21.11
CA GLN A 884 19.53 -15.00 -19.98
C GLN A 884 20.53 -14.78 -18.83
N TYR A 885 21.82 -14.60 -19.14
CA TYR A 885 22.82 -14.28 -18.11
C TYR A 885 22.51 -12.94 -17.45
N VAL A 886 22.19 -11.89 -18.21
CA VAL A 886 21.85 -10.55 -17.70
C VAL A 886 20.64 -10.63 -16.79
N ALA A 887 19.59 -11.35 -17.18
CA ALA A 887 18.40 -11.55 -16.36
C ALA A 887 18.69 -12.26 -15.03
N ASN A 888 19.65 -13.18 -15.00
CA ASN A 888 20.04 -13.93 -13.80
C ASN A 888 21.13 -13.23 -12.95
N ALA A 889 21.67 -12.10 -13.37
CA ALA A 889 22.76 -11.42 -12.68
C ALA A 889 22.40 -10.97 -11.26
N SER A 890 21.17 -10.52 -11.04
CA SER A 890 20.67 -10.14 -9.71
C SER A 890 20.63 -11.35 -8.76
N SER A 891 20.13 -12.49 -9.21
CA SER A 891 20.12 -13.75 -8.43
C SER A 891 21.54 -14.26 -8.14
N ALA A 892 22.48 -14.08 -9.07
CA ALA A 892 23.86 -14.45 -8.85
C ALA A 892 24.52 -13.58 -7.77
N LYS A 893 24.24 -12.27 -7.74
CA LYS A 893 24.73 -11.37 -6.69
C LYS A 893 24.10 -11.72 -5.32
N GLN A 894 22.81 -12.02 -5.28
CA GLN A 894 22.17 -12.48 -4.04
C GLN A 894 22.83 -13.76 -3.51
N ALA A 895 23.14 -14.73 -4.37
CA ALA A 895 23.84 -15.95 -3.96
C ALA A 895 25.24 -15.68 -3.40
N ILE A 896 25.94 -14.66 -3.92
CA ILE A 896 27.24 -14.23 -3.38
C ILE A 896 27.04 -13.63 -1.97
N LEU A 897 26.06 -12.75 -1.78
CA LEU A 897 25.75 -12.18 -0.48
C LEU A 897 25.41 -13.28 0.52
N ASP A 898 24.54 -14.21 0.16
CA ASP A 898 24.13 -15.33 1.03
C ASP A 898 25.33 -16.21 1.42
N LYS A 899 26.19 -16.54 0.47
CA LYS A 899 27.41 -17.36 0.69
C LYS A 899 28.33 -16.78 1.78
N TYR A 900 28.48 -15.47 1.82
CA TYR A 900 29.40 -14.81 2.73
C TYR A 900 28.75 -14.32 4.02
N LEU A 901 27.49 -13.95 3.98
CA LEU A 901 26.79 -13.31 5.11
C LEU A 901 26.05 -14.32 5.99
N LYS A 902 25.43 -15.35 5.41
CA LYS A 902 24.85 -16.50 6.12
C LYS A 902 25.93 -17.53 6.44
#